data_92fbed8361de00bb701cdbd65e633d91
#
_entry.id   92fbed8361de00bb701cdbd65e633d91
#
_cell.length_a   1.000
_cell.length_b   1.000
_cell.length_c   1.000
_cell.angle_alpha   90.00
_cell.angle_beta   90.00
_cell.angle_gamma   90.00
#
_symmetry.space_group_name_H-M   'P 1'
#
loop_
_entity.id
_entity.type
_entity.pdbx_description
1 polymer ?
#
loop_
_entity_poly.entity_id
_entity_poly.type
_entity_poly.pdbx_seq_one_letter_code
_entity_poly.pdbx_strand_id
1 'polypeptide(L)'
;MRRLLSCLLLCLFPVLVQAVESPRPKIGLVLSGGAARGLAHIGVLKALEEQGIHIDAIAGTSMGAVIGGLYASGYKIDELEKLALSIDWKLALSDAPPREDVPFRRKQDDRDFLVKQKLSFRDDGSLGLPLGVIQGQNLALLLESMFAHTSNVRDFDKLPIPFRAVATDITSGEKVVFRKGHLPQVIRASMSIPAVFAPVELDGRLLVDGGMTDNIPLDVAREMGVDIAIVVDIGTPLRSRKQLNTVVDVLNQSITLMTRRNSEEQLKALAPRDVLIQPPLAAYGVTDFGRAKDMIDAGYRATRALDVRLAHLRPAEPADPSLMAARTSGERNPVITAIKVENDSKVGDEVIRYYIRQNLGEPLDLARLQTDMGTLYGLDYFEQVQYRVVKKGKENTLVISARGKRSGTDYLRLGLNLSDDMRGDSAFNLGASYRMNGINRLGAEWLTRVQIGDQQELYSEFYQPMDTGSRYFVAPYISAQAQNVELIEDNNPISEYRLERYGFGLNVGRQIGNSGEIRFGVGEAWGKADVRIGDRDSPSINFSEGFYELKYSFDSFDNVYFPHTGEDIGLAFREFEPGLGSDQRYRQWEFKLDKAMSRGPDTLILGGRYGRTLDDSDVVISSFLLGGARQLSGFRQDAIAGQNISLMRAVYYRRLTPRSYLPLDFPLYAGASLERGRAWNNDNEYDSGYINAASIFLGFDTPLGPLNFSYGFNDDNQQAVYLNLGQTF
;
A
#
# COMPACT_ATOMS: atom_id res chain seq x y z
N MET A 1 9.79 81.60 62.85
CA MET A 1 8.70 80.63 62.65
C MET A 1 8.49 80.30 61.18
N ARG A 2 9.54 80.00 60.39
CA ARG A 2 9.42 79.58 58.93
C ARG A 2 10.34 78.41 58.55
N ARG A 3 10.88 77.62 59.50
CA ARG A 3 11.80 76.49 59.24
C ARG A 3 11.37 75.19 59.89
N LEU A 4 10.16 75.12 60.50
CA LEU A 4 9.64 73.86 61.11
C LEU A 4 8.47 73.24 60.35
N LEU A 5 8.03 73.84 59.23
CA LEU A 5 6.91 73.28 58.43
C LEU A 5 7.38 72.44 57.21
N SER A 6 8.70 72.40 56.90
CA SER A 6 9.23 71.67 55.73
C SER A 6 9.63 70.22 56.01
N CYS A 7 9.66 69.76 57.27
CA CYS A 7 10.04 68.38 57.62
C CYS A 7 8.87 67.39 57.83
N LEU A 8 7.60 67.89 57.84
CA LEU A 8 6.45 67.03 58.10
C LEU A 8 5.71 66.61 56.82
N LEU A 9 6.13 67.04 55.63
CA LEU A 9 5.53 66.60 54.30
C LEU A 9 6.27 65.50 53.56
N LEU A 10 7.38 64.97 54.14
CA LEU A 10 8.21 63.90 53.46
C LEU A 10 7.92 62.51 54.00
N CYS A 11 6.98 62.31 54.91
CA CYS A 11 6.70 60.97 55.49
C CYS A 11 5.38 60.32 55.04
N LEU A 12 4.74 60.83 53.97
CA LEU A 12 3.48 60.25 53.46
C LEU A 12 3.51 59.93 51.94
N PHE A 13 4.67 59.46 51.41
CA PHE A 13 4.61 58.71 50.17
C PHE A 13 4.33 57.25 50.51
N PRO A 14 3.13 56.66 50.19
CA PRO A 14 2.98 55.23 50.21
C PRO A 14 3.96 54.72 49.13
N VAL A 15 4.96 53.96 49.53
CA VAL A 15 5.72 53.09 48.66
C VAL A 15 4.67 52.13 48.10
N LEU A 16 4.11 52.43 46.93
CA LEU A 16 3.46 51.49 46.06
C LEU A 16 4.55 50.47 45.68
N VAL A 17 4.71 49.45 46.54
CA VAL A 17 5.32 48.20 46.16
C VAL A 17 4.37 47.66 45.10
N GLN A 18 4.62 47.99 43.83
CA GLN A 18 4.13 47.20 42.74
C GLN A 18 4.64 45.78 43.03
N ALA A 19 3.74 44.93 43.49
CA ALA A 19 3.98 43.49 43.49
C ALA A 19 4.32 43.17 42.03
N VAL A 20 5.62 43.01 41.73
CA VAL A 20 6.05 42.39 40.48
C VAL A 20 5.43 41.01 40.55
N GLU A 21 4.30 40.83 39.89
CA GLU A 21 3.73 39.51 39.68
C GLU A 21 4.85 38.65 39.13
N SER A 22 5.37 37.74 39.92
CA SER A 22 6.35 36.78 39.44
C SER A 22 5.67 36.05 38.29
N PRO A 23 6.28 36.03 37.08
CA PRO A 23 5.67 35.38 35.93
C PRO A 23 5.33 33.92 36.33
N ARG A 24 4.11 33.47 36.01
CA ARG A 24 3.70 32.12 36.31
C ARG A 24 4.74 31.13 35.73
N PRO A 25 4.99 30.00 36.40
CA PRO A 25 5.92 29.01 35.88
C PRO A 25 5.47 28.51 34.51
N LYS A 26 6.39 28.41 33.56
CA LYS A 26 6.13 27.83 32.24
C LYS A 26 5.96 26.32 32.34
N ILE A 27 4.86 25.83 31.84
CA ILE A 27 4.51 24.39 31.84
C ILE A 27 4.83 23.79 30.47
N GLY A 28 5.73 22.81 30.43
CA GLY A 28 6.05 22.05 29.26
C GLY A 28 5.39 20.67 29.25
N LEU A 29 4.97 20.24 28.07
CA LEU A 29 4.46 18.89 27.85
C LEU A 29 5.50 18.08 27.09
N VAL A 30 5.92 16.95 27.66
CA VAL A 30 6.89 16.02 27.09
C VAL A 30 6.17 14.72 26.72
N LEU A 31 6.14 14.39 25.42
CA LEU A 31 5.41 13.27 24.88
C LEU A 31 6.37 12.21 24.32
N SER A 32 6.39 11.04 24.94
CA SER A 32 7.26 9.96 24.50
C SER A 32 6.77 9.27 23.21
N GLY A 33 7.69 8.57 22.54
CA GLY A 33 7.38 7.66 21.44
C GLY A 33 6.79 6.34 21.95
N GLY A 34 6.07 5.62 21.07
CA GLY A 34 5.47 4.32 21.42
C GLY A 34 4.48 3.79 20.38
N ALA A 35 4.58 4.20 19.11
CA ALA A 35 3.73 3.81 18.00
C ALA A 35 2.22 3.91 18.34
N ALA A 36 1.39 2.87 18.13
CA ALA A 36 -0.06 2.93 18.40
C ALA A 36 -0.41 3.39 19.83
N ARG A 37 0.42 3.05 20.83
CA ARG A 37 0.22 3.48 22.22
C ARG A 37 0.21 5.00 22.39
N GLY A 38 0.86 5.73 21.46
CA GLY A 38 0.88 7.18 21.44
C GLY A 38 -0.50 7.83 21.29
N LEU A 39 -1.50 7.09 20.84
CA LEU A 39 -2.89 7.57 20.82
C LEU A 39 -3.41 7.90 22.24
N ALA A 40 -2.80 7.34 23.30
CA ALA A 40 -3.10 7.70 24.67
C ALA A 40 -2.79 9.17 24.99
N HIS A 41 -1.85 9.82 24.28
CA HIS A 41 -1.54 11.24 24.44
C HIS A 41 -2.77 12.13 24.20
N ILE A 42 -3.69 11.72 23.31
CA ILE A 42 -4.94 12.46 23.04
C ILE A 42 -5.79 12.50 24.32
N GLY A 43 -5.93 11.36 25.01
CA GLY A 43 -6.65 11.29 26.28
C GLY A 43 -6.01 12.10 27.40
N VAL A 44 -4.66 12.13 27.43
CA VAL A 44 -3.91 12.97 28.38
C VAL A 44 -4.20 14.46 28.10
N LEU A 45 -4.06 14.90 26.86
CA LEU A 45 -4.34 16.28 26.44
C LEU A 45 -5.79 16.68 26.79
N LYS A 46 -6.76 15.79 26.56
CA LYS A 46 -8.18 15.99 26.91
C LYS A 46 -8.35 16.29 28.41
N ALA A 47 -7.76 15.47 29.25
CA ALA A 47 -7.88 15.64 30.69
C ALA A 47 -7.14 16.88 31.22
N LEU A 48 -6.01 17.27 30.60
CA LEU A 48 -5.28 18.51 30.93
C LEU A 48 -6.07 19.75 30.53
N GLU A 49 -6.68 19.74 29.32
CA GLU A 49 -7.49 20.87 28.84
C GLU A 49 -8.76 21.06 29.67
N GLU A 50 -9.46 19.98 30.03
CA GLU A 50 -10.61 20.03 30.95
C GLU A 50 -10.28 20.58 32.34
N GLN A 51 -9.02 20.43 32.78
CA GLN A 51 -8.53 21.01 34.03
C GLN A 51 -8.04 22.44 33.89
N GLY A 52 -8.08 23.02 32.67
CA GLY A 52 -7.63 24.36 32.38
C GLY A 52 -6.11 24.53 32.45
N ILE A 53 -5.31 23.45 32.42
CA ILE A 53 -3.85 23.52 32.47
C ILE A 53 -3.31 24.04 31.15
N HIS A 54 -2.63 25.19 31.20
CA HIS A 54 -2.05 25.82 30.03
C HIS A 54 -0.67 25.26 29.73
N ILE A 55 -0.44 24.81 28.49
CA ILE A 55 0.83 24.28 28.02
C ILE A 55 1.57 25.39 27.23
N ASP A 56 2.79 25.72 27.68
CA ASP A 56 3.62 26.79 27.09
C ASP A 56 4.60 26.27 26.05
N ALA A 57 4.97 24.98 26.09
CA ALA A 57 5.89 24.37 25.14
C ALA A 57 5.63 22.87 25.05
N ILE A 58 5.92 22.26 23.89
CA ILE A 58 5.78 20.83 23.67
C ILE A 58 7.06 20.27 23.06
N ALA A 59 7.59 19.20 23.65
CA ALA A 59 8.65 18.38 23.06
C ALA A 59 8.13 16.94 22.88
N GLY A 60 8.33 16.37 21.68
CA GLY A 60 7.80 15.05 21.38
C GLY A 60 8.72 14.20 20.51
N THR A 61 8.62 12.89 20.69
CA THR A 61 9.34 11.88 19.91
C THR A 61 8.35 10.92 19.27
N SER A 62 8.57 10.53 17.98
CA SER A 62 7.77 9.56 17.26
C SER A 62 6.27 9.90 17.30
N MET A 63 5.38 9.02 17.76
CA MET A 63 3.96 9.33 17.89
C MET A 63 3.70 10.51 18.84
N GLY A 64 4.55 10.74 19.84
CA GLY A 64 4.49 11.94 20.68
C GLY A 64 4.75 13.21 19.87
N ALA A 65 5.62 13.15 18.85
CA ALA A 65 5.83 14.26 17.93
C ALA A 65 4.63 14.49 17.00
N VAL A 66 3.94 13.41 16.56
CA VAL A 66 2.71 13.51 15.77
C VAL A 66 1.61 14.22 16.56
N ILE A 67 1.24 13.67 17.71
CA ILE A 67 0.13 14.20 18.51
C ILE A 67 0.48 15.57 19.09
N GLY A 68 1.71 15.73 19.60
CA GLY A 68 2.21 17.02 20.11
C GLY A 68 2.28 18.09 19.03
N GLY A 69 2.75 17.74 17.83
CA GLY A 69 2.82 18.67 16.69
C GLY A 69 1.44 19.10 16.19
N LEU A 70 0.48 18.18 16.08
CA LEU A 70 -0.90 18.50 15.71
C LEU A 70 -1.54 19.44 16.74
N TYR A 71 -1.41 19.12 18.02
CA TYR A 71 -1.93 19.99 19.09
C TYR A 71 -1.23 21.34 19.11
N ALA A 72 0.10 21.36 18.98
CA ALA A 72 0.89 22.61 18.92
C ALA A 72 0.53 23.48 17.71
N SER A 73 0.08 22.87 16.61
CA SER A 73 -0.33 23.57 15.39
C SER A 73 -1.78 24.08 15.41
N GLY A 74 -2.54 23.82 16.50
CA GLY A 74 -3.86 24.38 16.74
C GLY A 74 -5.03 23.45 16.55
N TYR A 75 -4.81 22.14 16.41
CA TYR A 75 -5.93 21.18 16.44
C TYR A 75 -6.61 21.15 17.79
N LYS A 76 -7.94 21.10 17.78
CA LYS A 76 -8.75 20.86 18.97
C LYS A 76 -8.72 19.38 19.34
N ILE A 77 -8.92 19.07 20.63
CA ILE A 77 -8.90 17.68 21.11
C ILE A 77 -9.95 16.81 20.42
N ASP A 78 -11.15 17.31 20.24
CA ASP A 78 -12.22 16.57 19.55
C ASP A 78 -11.89 16.30 18.07
N GLU A 79 -11.15 17.22 17.43
CA GLU A 79 -10.65 17.02 16.06
C GLU A 79 -9.57 15.93 16.02
N LEU A 80 -8.65 15.93 16.99
CA LEU A 80 -7.59 14.92 17.11
C LEU A 80 -8.19 13.53 17.38
N GLU A 81 -9.17 13.44 18.28
CA GLU A 81 -9.86 12.16 18.58
C GLU A 81 -10.58 11.63 17.34
N LYS A 82 -11.37 12.47 16.65
CA LYS A 82 -12.05 12.10 15.41
C LYS A 82 -11.07 11.66 14.33
N LEU A 83 -9.99 12.42 14.15
CA LEU A 83 -8.95 12.12 13.17
C LEU A 83 -8.32 10.76 13.46
N ALA A 84 -7.87 10.50 14.69
CA ALA A 84 -7.24 9.25 15.10
C ALA A 84 -8.15 8.02 14.90
N LEU A 85 -9.47 8.19 15.08
CA LEU A 85 -10.46 7.14 14.89
C LEU A 85 -10.87 6.93 13.44
N SER A 86 -10.67 7.92 12.56
CA SER A 86 -11.05 7.86 11.14
C SER A 86 -9.94 7.39 10.21
N ILE A 87 -8.66 7.40 10.65
CA ILE A 87 -7.53 6.99 9.82
C ILE A 87 -7.61 5.50 9.49
N ASP A 88 -7.51 5.17 8.20
CA ASP A 88 -7.15 3.81 7.78
C ASP A 88 -5.65 3.58 8.02
N TRP A 89 -5.34 3.09 9.22
CA TRP A 89 -3.96 2.82 9.63
C TRP A 89 -3.30 1.73 8.79
N LYS A 90 -4.06 0.81 8.21
CA LYS A 90 -3.51 -0.21 7.30
C LYS A 90 -2.97 0.42 6.03
N LEU A 91 -3.74 1.33 5.43
CA LEU A 91 -3.31 2.09 4.27
C LEU A 91 -2.17 3.05 4.62
N ALA A 92 -2.27 3.79 5.72
CA ALA A 92 -1.26 4.75 6.16
C ALA A 92 0.12 4.11 6.42
N LEU A 93 0.13 2.87 6.92
CA LEU A 93 1.35 2.10 7.20
C LEU A 93 1.75 1.16 6.04
N SER A 94 1.22 1.38 4.85
CA SER A 94 1.54 0.68 3.60
C SER A 94 2.07 1.66 2.57
N ASP A 95 2.89 1.19 1.64
CA ASP A 95 3.31 2.00 0.48
C ASP A 95 2.36 1.82 -0.70
N ALA A 96 1.69 0.68 -0.78
CA ALA A 96 0.80 0.41 -1.89
C ALA A 96 -0.38 1.40 -1.90
N PRO A 97 -0.61 2.10 -3.02
CA PRO A 97 -1.84 2.87 -3.17
C PRO A 97 -3.05 1.93 -3.19
N PRO A 98 -4.27 2.43 -2.92
CA PRO A 98 -5.47 1.67 -3.19
C PRO A 98 -5.43 1.10 -4.61
N ARG A 99 -5.81 -0.18 -4.79
CA ARG A 99 -5.67 -0.83 -6.11
C ARG A 99 -6.52 -0.14 -7.20
N GLU A 100 -7.58 0.56 -6.83
CA GLU A 100 -8.37 1.41 -7.72
C GLU A 100 -7.56 2.57 -8.34
N ASP A 101 -6.57 3.09 -7.61
CA ASP A 101 -5.69 4.16 -8.07
C ASP A 101 -4.50 3.65 -8.91
N VAL A 102 -4.22 2.33 -8.87
CA VAL A 102 -3.14 1.72 -9.67
C VAL A 102 -3.53 1.65 -11.13
N PRO A 103 -2.69 2.14 -12.06
CA PRO A 103 -2.96 2.04 -13.50
C PRO A 103 -3.15 0.59 -13.97
N PHE A 104 -4.06 0.36 -14.92
CA PHE A 104 -4.41 -0.98 -15.41
C PHE A 104 -3.18 -1.79 -15.85
N ARG A 105 -2.20 -1.15 -16.50
CA ARG A 105 -0.94 -1.77 -16.92
C ARG A 105 -0.19 -2.43 -15.75
N ARG A 106 -0.22 -1.82 -14.56
CA ARG A 106 0.41 -2.39 -13.34
C ARG A 106 -0.44 -3.47 -12.70
N LYS A 107 -1.76 -3.40 -12.83
CA LYS A 107 -2.66 -4.46 -12.36
C LYS A 107 -2.47 -5.77 -13.12
N GLN A 108 -2.11 -5.71 -14.40
CA GLN A 108 -1.77 -6.90 -15.20
C GLN A 108 -0.55 -7.63 -14.64
N ASP A 109 0.47 -6.91 -14.16
CA ASP A 109 1.68 -7.51 -13.58
C ASP A 109 1.39 -8.42 -12.39
N ASP A 110 0.37 -8.10 -11.58
CA ASP A 110 0.01 -8.88 -10.39
C ASP A 110 -0.72 -10.17 -10.75
N ARG A 111 -1.24 -10.29 -11.96
CA ARG A 111 -1.84 -11.53 -12.48
C ARG A 111 -0.81 -12.47 -13.06
N ASP A 112 0.18 -11.93 -13.76
CA ASP A 112 1.19 -12.71 -14.46
C ASP A 112 2.22 -13.31 -13.49
N PHE A 113 2.53 -12.60 -12.39
CA PHE A 113 3.58 -13.01 -11.46
C PHE A 113 3.12 -12.90 -10.00
N LEU A 114 3.10 -14.02 -9.35
CA LEU A 114 2.47 -14.24 -8.08
C LEU A 114 3.38 -14.01 -6.89
N VAL A 115 4.70 -14.00 -7.10
CA VAL A 115 5.65 -13.52 -6.11
C VAL A 115 5.54 -11.99 -6.05
N LYS A 116 5.08 -11.47 -4.90
CA LYS A 116 4.83 -10.04 -4.69
C LYS A 116 6.11 -9.20 -4.69
N GLN A 117 7.23 -9.81 -4.30
CA GLN A 117 8.51 -9.14 -4.21
C GLN A 117 9.10 -8.89 -5.60
N LYS A 118 9.57 -7.66 -5.78
CA LYS A 118 10.32 -7.21 -6.95
C LYS A 118 11.80 -7.15 -6.60
N LEU A 119 12.65 -7.80 -7.39
CA LEU A 119 14.10 -7.64 -7.29
C LEU A 119 14.50 -6.51 -8.24
N SER A 120 14.76 -5.33 -7.69
CA SER A 120 15.13 -4.15 -8.49
C SER A 120 16.63 -4.17 -8.84
N PHE A 121 16.97 -3.60 -10.00
CA PHE A 121 18.35 -3.44 -10.45
C PHE A 121 18.65 -1.96 -10.67
N ARG A 122 19.81 -1.51 -10.17
CA ARG A 122 20.34 -0.18 -10.43
C ARG A 122 20.87 -0.09 -11.87
N ASP A 123 21.12 1.14 -12.34
CA ASP A 123 21.64 1.38 -13.68
C ASP A 123 23.04 0.73 -13.93
N ASP A 124 23.77 0.42 -12.87
CA ASP A 124 25.05 -0.31 -12.91
C ASP A 124 24.90 -1.84 -12.93
N GLY A 125 23.65 -2.34 -12.95
CA GLY A 125 23.32 -3.77 -12.90
C GLY A 125 23.40 -4.41 -11.53
N SER A 126 23.73 -3.66 -10.48
CA SER A 126 23.74 -4.18 -9.10
C SER A 126 22.31 -4.34 -8.55
N LEU A 127 22.14 -5.33 -7.64
CA LEU A 127 20.85 -5.53 -6.96
C LEU A 127 20.54 -4.34 -6.04
N GLY A 128 19.40 -3.70 -6.28
CA GLY A 128 18.89 -2.59 -5.48
C GLY A 128 17.95 -3.10 -4.39
N LEU A 129 18.38 -3.03 -3.13
CA LEU A 129 17.52 -3.29 -1.99
C LEU A 129 17.04 -1.97 -1.39
N PRO A 130 15.76 -1.85 -1.00
CA PRO A 130 15.26 -0.67 -0.32
C PRO A 130 15.84 -0.56 1.09
N LEU A 131 15.98 0.69 1.59
CA LEU A 131 16.53 0.97 2.93
C LEU A 131 15.55 0.65 4.09
N GLY A 132 14.31 0.32 3.78
CA GLY A 132 13.27 -0.07 4.74
C GLY A 132 12.22 -0.95 4.08
N VAL A 133 11.50 -1.73 4.87
CA VAL A 133 10.37 -2.56 4.38
C VAL A 133 9.25 -1.68 3.84
N ILE A 134 9.04 -0.52 4.49
CA ILE A 134 8.03 0.49 4.11
C ILE A 134 8.79 1.78 3.79
N GLN A 135 8.60 2.34 2.58
CA GLN A 135 9.14 3.64 2.20
C GLN A 135 8.40 4.79 2.91
N GLY A 136 7.14 4.54 3.30
CA GLY A 136 6.27 5.46 4.00
C GLY A 136 5.61 6.50 3.10
N GLN A 137 5.29 6.12 1.87
CA GLN A 137 4.63 6.97 0.88
C GLN A 137 3.29 7.49 1.39
N ASN A 138 2.39 6.58 1.80
CA ASN A 138 1.05 6.96 2.27
C ASN A 138 1.09 7.70 3.61
N LEU A 139 2.04 7.33 4.49
CA LEU A 139 2.24 8.03 5.76
C LEU A 139 2.71 9.48 5.53
N ALA A 140 3.61 9.69 4.59
CA ALA A 140 4.06 11.04 4.24
C ALA A 140 2.92 11.90 3.69
N LEU A 141 2.08 11.34 2.79
CA LEU A 141 0.89 12.05 2.26
C LEU A 141 -0.13 12.35 3.36
N LEU A 142 -0.34 11.42 4.29
CA LEU A 142 -1.22 11.63 5.44
C LEU A 142 -0.72 12.78 6.31
N LEU A 143 0.58 12.81 6.65
CA LEU A 143 1.18 13.89 7.42
C LEU A 143 1.10 15.24 6.68
N GLU A 144 1.38 15.27 5.37
CA GLU A 144 1.20 16.48 4.56
C GLU A 144 -0.24 17.01 4.63
N SER A 145 -1.24 16.13 4.55
CA SER A 145 -2.65 16.53 4.65
C SER A 145 -3.02 17.07 6.03
N MET A 146 -2.54 16.41 7.10
CA MET A 146 -2.80 16.81 8.49
C MET A 146 -2.20 18.18 8.81
N PHE A 147 -1.00 18.46 8.31
CA PHE A 147 -0.26 19.68 8.59
C PHE A 147 -0.35 20.73 7.46
N ALA A 148 -1.24 20.58 6.49
CA ALA A 148 -1.37 21.49 5.34
C ALA A 148 -1.52 22.97 5.75
N HIS A 149 -2.24 23.24 6.85
CA HIS A 149 -2.43 24.58 7.41
C HIS A 149 -1.15 25.21 7.96
N THR A 150 -0.09 24.41 8.21
CA THR A 150 1.21 24.89 8.70
C THR A 150 2.22 25.15 7.57
N SER A 151 1.82 25.03 6.32
CA SER A 151 2.71 25.12 5.15
C SER A 151 3.58 26.38 5.11
N ASN A 152 3.14 27.46 5.74
CA ASN A 152 3.83 28.74 5.85
C ASN A 152 4.68 28.90 7.13
N VAL A 153 4.60 27.94 8.07
CA VAL A 153 5.33 28.00 9.34
C VAL A 153 6.61 27.19 9.21
N ARG A 154 7.74 27.89 9.14
CA ARG A 154 9.07 27.27 9.08
C ARG A 154 9.78 27.24 10.43
N ASP A 155 9.44 28.14 11.33
CA ASP A 155 9.97 28.25 12.69
C ASP A 155 8.90 27.76 13.66
N PHE A 156 9.17 26.68 14.37
CA PHE A 156 8.19 26.03 15.24
C PHE A 156 7.93 26.80 16.54
N ASP A 157 8.72 27.84 16.84
CA ASP A 157 8.42 28.80 17.90
C ASP A 157 7.26 29.73 17.51
N LYS A 158 6.89 29.78 16.23
CA LYS A 158 5.75 30.56 15.71
C LYS A 158 4.44 29.73 15.58
N LEU A 159 4.46 28.48 15.97
CA LEU A 159 3.23 27.72 16.15
C LEU A 159 2.43 28.28 17.33
N PRO A 160 1.12 28.06 17.42
CA PRO A 160 0.31 28.44 18.57
C PRO A 160 0.88 28.00 19.93
N ILE A 161 1.56 26.85 19.96
CA ILE A 161 2.42 26.42 21.07
C ILE A 161 3.81 26.11 20.51
N PRO A 162 4.90 26.67 21.03
CA PRO A 162 6.27 26.34 20.66
C PRO A 162 6.51 24.83 20.73
N PHE A 163 7.14 24.27 19.66
CA PHE A 163 7.24 22.83 19.49
C PHE A 163 8.66 22.38 19.12
N ARG A 164 9.04 21.21 19.60
CA ARG A 164 10.27 20.47 19.19
C ARG A 164 9.94 19.04 18.87
N ALA A 165 10.48 18.51 17.77
CA ALA A 165 10.49 17.10 17.45
C ALA A 165 11.92 16.56 17.50
N VAL A 166 12.07 15.33 17.96
CA VAL A 166 13.37 14.67 18.08
C VAL A 166 13.47 13.55 17.05
N ALA A 167 14.61 13.47 16.34
CA ALA A 167 15.00 12.37 15.49
C ALA A 167 16.43 11.93 15.82
N THR A 168 16.89 10.85 15.21
CA THR A 168 18.26 10.33 15.36
C THR A 168 18.95 10.33 13.99
N ASP A 169 20.14 10.88 13.88
CA ASP A 169 21.00 10.69 12.72
C ASP A 169 21.64 9.30 12.81
N ILE A 170 21.24 8.36 11.93
CA ILE A 170 21.73 6.99 11.98
C ILE A 170 23.19 6.86 11.60
N THR A 171 23.78 7.87 10.93
CA THR A 171 25.19 7.83 10.51
C THR A 171 26.15 8.24 11.63
N SER A 172 25.75 9.16 12.48
CA SER A 172 26.55 9.63 13.63
C SER A 172 26.09 9.06 14.97
N GLY A 173 24.83 8.59 15.06
CA GLY A 173 24.18 8.21 16.31
C GLY A 173 23.74 9.40 17.17
N GLU A 174 23.80 10.62 16.64
CA GLU A 174 23.47 11.83 17.39
C GLU A 174 21.98 12.10 17.42
N LYS A 175 21.51 12.68 18.55
CA LYS A 175 20.18 13.26 18.68
C LYS A 175 20.07 14.53 17.83
N VAL A 176 19.01 14.63 17.05
CA VAL A 176 18.68 15.80 16.22
C VAL A 176 17.38 16.41 16.72
N VAL A 177 17.45 17.65 17.24
CA VAL A 177 16.29 18.42 17.73
C VAL A 177 15.88 19.42 16.67
N PHE A 178 14.66 19.29 16.17
CA PHE A 178 14.10 20.18 15.17
C PHE A 178 13.32 21.33 15.82
N ARG A 179 13.73 22.55 15.52
CA ARG A 179 13.03 23.80 15.86
C ARG A 179 12.50 24.55 14.64
N LYS A 180 12.89 24.11 13.46
CA LYS A 180 12.53 24.72 12.18
C LYS A 180 12.53 23.68 11.08
N GLY A 181 11.87 23.97 9.97
CA GLY A 181 11.83 23.12 8.77
C GLY A 181 10.42 22.95 8.23
N HIS A 182 10.23 21.91 7.44
CA HIS A 182 8.90 21.48 6.98
C HIS A 182 8.33 20.48 7.97
N LEU A 183 7.31 20.89 8.72
CA LEU A 183 6.82 20.15 9.89
C LEU A 183 6.42 18.69 9.56
N PRO A 184 5.66 18.37 8.47
CA PRO A 184 5.36 16.99 8.11
C PRO A 184 6.60 16.12 7.91
N GLN A 185 7.64 16.64 7.22
CA GLN A 185 8.87 15.87 6.98
C GLN A 185 9.68 15.64 8.25
N VAL A 186 9.73 16.63 9.13
CA VAL A 186 10.40 16.53 10.44
C VAL A 186 9.71 15.46 11.30
N ILE A 187 8.37 15.47 11.34
CA ILE A 187 7.60 14.45 12.08
C ILE A 187 7.78 13.07 11.43
N ARG A 188 7.78 12.98 10.09
CA ARG A 188 8.05 11.73 9.37
C ARG A 188 9.43 11.17 9.73
N ALA A 189 10.45 12.02 9.86
CA ALA A 189 11.78 11.61 10.31
C ALA A 189 11.76 11.08 11.76
N SER A 190 11.08 11.80 12.66
CA SER A 190 10.95 11.43 14.08
C SER A 190 10.27 10.08 14.31
N MET A 191 9.47 9.58 13.35
CA MET A 191 8.75 8.32 13.46
C MET A 191 9.25 7.22 12.51
N SER A 192 10.45 7.39 11.92
CA SER A 192 11.07 6.41 11.02
C SER A 192 11.74 5.27 11.81
N ILE A 193 10.94 4.33 12.33
CA ILE A 193 11.43 3.18 13.09
C ILE A 193 12.37 2.35 12.20
N PRO A 194 13.65 2.13 12.60
CA PRO A 194 14.61 1.36 11.82
C PRO A 194 14.10 -0.04 11.48
N ALA A 195 14.49 -0.55 10.33
CA ALA A 195 14.04 -1.80 9.71
C ALA A 195 12.56 -1.86 9.31
N VAL A 196 11.69 -1.03 9.89
CA VAL A 196 10.27 -0.92 9.49
C VAL A 196 10.13 0.13 8.40
N PHE A 197 10.49 1.37 8.70
CA PHE A 197 10.42 2.47 7.76
C PHE A 197 11.79 2.84 7.19
N ALA A 198 11.80 3.22 5.92
CA ALA A 198 12.98 3.82 5.32
C ALA A 198 13.37 5.12 6.08
N PRO A 199 14.68 5.34 6.30
CA PRO A 199 15.17 6.60 6.85
C PRO A 199 14.78 7.80 5.99
N VAL A 200 14.64 8.96 6.61
CA VAL A 200 14.37 10.22 5.91
C VAL A 200 15.65 11.01 5.73
N GLU A 201 15.97 11.36 4.49
CA GLU A 201 17.09 12.26 4.21
C GLU A 201 16.63 13.71 4.31
N LEU A 202 17.21 14.45 5.25
CA LEU A 202 16.91 15.87 5.47
C LEU A 202 18.18 16.62 5.85
N ASP A 203 18.45 17.73 5.15
CA ASP A 203 19.63 18.57 5.35
C ASP A 203 20.97 17.80 5.33
N GLY A 204 21.09 16.79 4.45
CA GLY A 204 22.28 15.95 4.28
C GLY A 204 22.47 14.90 5.38
N ARG A 205 21.50 14.72 6.28
CA ARG A 205 21.49 13.71 7.33
C ARG A 205 20.51 12.58 6.99
N LEU A 206 20.84 11.37 7.40
CA LEU A 206 19.97 10.20 7.26
C LEU A 206 19.30 9.92 8.61
N LEU A 207 18.00 10.26 8.71
CA LEU A 207 17.28 10.34 9.98
C LEU A 207 16.36 9.15 10.20
N VAL A 208 16.36 8.66 11.43
CA VAL A 208 15.48 7.61 11.93
C VAL A 208 14.75 8.08 13.20
N ASP A 209 13.88 7.21 13.75
CA ASP A 209 13.07 7.50 14.95
C ASP A 209 13.91 8.05 16.10
N GLY A 210 13.43 9.12 16.70
CA GLY A 210 14.09 9.80 17.81
C GLY A 210 14.20 8.97 19.07
N GLY A 211 13.34 7.95 19.23
CA GLY A 211 13.39 7.03 20.37
C GLY A 211 14.70 6.25 20.49
N MET A 212 15.49 6.20 19.42
CA MET A 212 16.82 5.57 19.46
C MET A 212 17.80 6.34 20.37
N THR A 213 17.71 7.67 20.41
CA THR A 213 18.60 8.54 21.21
C THR A 213 17.90 9.23 22.35
N ASP A 214 16.61 9.62 22.19
CA ASP A 214 15.85 10.33 23.21
C ASP A 214 14.35 10.14 23.03
N ASN A 215 13.81 9.14 23.73
CA ASN A 215 12.39 8.80 23.64
C ASN A 215 11.51 9.70 24.53
N ILE A 216 12.05 10.27 25.60
CA ILE A 216 11.37 11.20 26.51
C ILE A 216 12.16 12.50 26.53
N PRO A 217 11.93 13.44 25.61
CA PRO A 217 12.77 14.62 25.43
C PRO A 217 12.55 15.69 26.53
N LEU A 218 12.85 15.33 27.79
CA LEU A 218 12.72 16.21 28.95
C LEU A 218 13.76 17.34 28.94
N ASP A 219 15.01 17.01 28.61
CA ASP A 219 16.09 17.98 28.46
C ASP A 219 15.78 19.01 27.36
N VAL A 220 15.21 18.54 26.22
CA VAL A 220 14.76 19.42 25.14
C VAL A 220 13.70 20.42 25.63
N ALA A 221 12.72 19.96 26.43
CA ALA A 221 11.73 20.85 27.02
C ALA A 221 12.37 21.85 27.98
N ARG A 222 13.38 21.44 28.77
CA ARG A 222 14.15 22.34 29.65
C ARG A 222 14.88 23.41 28.84
N GLU A 223 15.49 23.08 27.71
CA GLU A 223 16.13 24.01 26.80
C GLU A 223 15.13 25.05 26.20
N MET A 224 13.84 24.70 26.12
CA MET A 224 12.78 25.63 25.73
C MET A 224 12.38 26.60 26.87
N GLY A 225 13.03 26.54 28.04
CA GLY A 225 12.79 27.40 29.20
C GLY A 225 11.57 26.95 30.02
N VAL A 226 11.26 25.65 30.06
CA VAL A 226 10.18 25.07 30.86
C VAL A 226 10.58 24.94 32.32
N ASP A 227 9.76 25.49 33.24
CA ASP A 227 9.98 25.44 34.69
C ASP A 227 9.42 24.16 35.30
N ILE A 228 8.27 23.70 34.82
CA ILE A 228 7.58 22.47 35.28
C ILE A 228 7.24 21.60 34.06
N ALA A 229 7.65 20.34 34.06
CA ALA A 229 7.36 19.41 33.00
C ALA A 229 6.22 18.46 33.38
N ILE A 230 5.26 18.30 32.47
CA ILE A 230 4.31 17.17 32.49
C ILE A 230 4.85 16.17 31.49
N VAL A 231 5.36 15.04 31.99
CA VAL A 231 5.98 13.98 31.19
C VAL A 231 5.00 12.84 31.00
N VAL A 232 4.73 12.46 29.76
CA VAL A 232 3.86 11.35 29.42
C VAL A 232 4.71 10.20 28.87
N ASP A 233 4.86 9.15 29.67
CA ASP A 233 5.59 7.94 29.30
C ASP A 233 4.62 6.83 28.91
N ILE A 234 4.62 6.49 27.62
CA ILE A 234 3.84 5.39 27.05
C ILE A 234 4.73 4.20 26.68
N GLY A 235 5.90 4.12 27.29
CA GLY A 235 6.96 3.17 26.93
C GLY A 235 6.51 1.72 26.84
N THR A 236 7.20 0.99 25.98
CA THR A 236 6.94 -0.45 25.77
C THR A 236 7.64 -1.26 26.86
N PRO A 237 6.96 -2.15 27.59
CA PRO A 237 7.61 -3.07 28.50
C PRO A 237 8.47 -4.08 27.73
N LEU A 238 9.56 -4.53 28.36
CA LEU A 238 10.37 -5.60 27.81
C LEU A 238 9.56 -6.90 27.73
N ARG A 239 9.73 -7.63 26.65
CA ARG A 239 9.15 -8.96 26.47
C ARG A 239 9.85 -9.97 27.34
N SER A 240 9.12 -10.91 27.89
CA SER A 240 9.67 -12.07 28.61
C SER A 240 10.37 -13.02 27.63
N ARG A 241 11.28 -13.88 28.15
CA ARG A 241 11.94 -14.91 27.36
C ARG A 241 10.97 -15.78 26.53
N LYS A 242 9.78 -16.08 27.09
CA LYS A 242 8.76 -16.89 26.39
C LYS A 242 8.16 -16.20 25.15
N GLN A 243 8.32 -14.89 25.02
CA GLN A 243 7.80 -14.07 23.91
C GLN A 243 8.88 -13.73 22.86
N LEU A 244 10.11 -14.23 23.06
CA LEU A 244 11.24 -14.00 22.12
C LEU A 244 11.50 -15.29 21.35
N ASN A 245 10.74 -15.51 20.27
CA ASN A 245 10.75 -16.75 19.50
C ASN A 245 11.26 -16.56 18.07
N THR A 246 11.33 -15.33 17.57
CA THR A 246 11.70 -15.01 16.19
C THR A 246 12.82 -13.96 16.13
N VAL A 247 13.51 -13.88 14.99
CA VAL A 247 14.50 -12.80 14.72
C VAL A 247 13.85 -11.42 14.86
N VAL A 248 12.59 -11.29 14.42
CA VAL A 248 11.82 -10.04 14.54
C VAL A 248 11.58 -9.67 16.02
N ASP A 249 11.29 -10.65 16.87
CA ASP A 249 11.13 -10.41 18.31
C ASP A 249 12.44 -9.92 18.96
N VAL A 250 13.57 -10.50 18.56
CA VAL A 250 14.90 -10.09 19.05
C VAL A 250 15.24 -8.67 18.59
N LEU A 251 15.00 -8.34 17.32
CA LEU A 251 15.20 -6.98 16.79
C LEU A 251 14.32 -5.96 17.53
N ASN A 252 13.04 -6.23 17.70
CA ASN A 252 12.12 -5.38 18.43
C ASN A 252 12.54 -5.22 19.91
N GLN A 253 13.00 -6.29 20.56
CA GLN A 253 13.51 -6.21 21.92
C GLN A 253 14.77 -5.35 22.00
N SER A 254 15.69 -5.44 21.04
CA SER A 254 16.91 -4.62 20.99
C SER A 254 16.57 -3.13 20.87
N ILE A 255 15.63 -2.76 19.97
CA ILE A 255 15.14 -1.40 19.85
C ILE A 255 14.49 -0.94 21.16
N THR A 256 13.64 -1.79 21.78
CA THR A 256 12.98 -1.47 23.05
C THR A 256 14.01 -1.27 24.18
N LEU A 257 15.06 -2.06 24.25
CA LEU A 257 16.15 -1.91 25.24
C LEU A 257 16.85 -0.55 25.09
N MET A 258 17.20 -0.15 23.87
CA MET A 258 17.83 1.15 23.60
C MET A 258 16.91 2.31 24.01
N THR A 259 15.65 2.26 23.59
CA THR A 259 14.64 3.27 23.90
C THR A 259 14.41 3.40 25.42
N ARG A 260 14.32 2.26 26.14
CA ARG A 260 14.11 2.28 27.59
C ARG A 260 15.28 2.85 28.36
N ARG A 261 16.51 2.51 27.97
CA ARG A 261 17.71 3.03 28.66
C ARG A 261 17.72 4.56 28.63
N ASN A 262 17.48 5.15 27.46
CA ASN A 262 17.39 6.61 27.32
C ASN A 262 16.21 7.20 28.14
N SER A 263 15.06 6.54 28.12
CA SER A 263 13.88 6.97 28.89
C SER A 263 14.17 6.97 30.39
N GLU A 264 14.84 5.94 30.92
CA GLU A 264 15.17 5.82 32.34
C GLU A 264 16.14 6.93 32.79
N GLU A 265 17.07 7.34 31.94
CA GLU A 265 17.98 8.46 32.22
C GLU A 265 17.20 9.79 32.35
N GLN A 266 16.29 10.08 31.44
CA GLN A 266 15.45 11.27 31.47
C GLN A 266 14.48 11.26 32.65
N LEU A 267 13.89 10.12 32.98
CA LEU A 267 13.00 9.99 34.15
C LEU A 267 13.69 10.23 35.49
N LYS A 268 15.01 9.90 35.60
CA LYS A 268 15.80 10.22 36.80
C LYS A 268 16.07 11.72 36.95
N ALA A 269 15.96 12.49 35.85
CA ALA A 269 16.15 13.93 35.85
C ALA A 269 14.88 14.74 36.19
N LEU A 270 13.77 14.06 36.51
CA LEU A 270 12.53 14.70 36.94
C LEU A 270 12.74 15.51 38.22
N ALA A 271 12.31 16.77 38.21
CA ALA A 271 12.31 17.64 39.38
C ALA A 271 11.08 17.30 40.28
N PRO A 272 11.12 17.65 41.59
CA PRO A 272 10.01 17.34 42.51
C PRO A 272 8.65 17.94 42.12
N ARG A 273 8.64 19.02 41.35
CA ARG A 273 7.42 19.69 40.85
C ARG A 273 6.92 19.13 39.52
N ASP A 274 7.70 18.28 38.85
CA ASP A 274 7.28 17.65 37.60
C ASP A 274 6.22 16.58 37.84
N VAL A 275 5.39 16.36 36.84
CA VAL A 275 4.33 15.36 36.92
C VAL A 275 4.56 14.28 35.86
N LEU A 276 4.76 13.05 36.30
CA LEU A 276 4.86 11.88 35.42
C LEU A 276 3.49 11.21 35.27
N ILE A 277 3.03 11.03 34.03
CA ILE A 277 1.80 10.34 33.66
C ILE A 277 2.21 9.07 32.89
N GLN A 278 1.83 7.90 33.45
CA GLN A 278 2.09 6.60 32.83
C GLN A 278 0.77 5.84 32.64
N PRO A 279 0.12 5.96 31.48
CA PRO A 279 -1.10 5.21 31.19
C PRO A 279 -0.84 3.70 31.21
N PRO A 280 -1.79 2.87 31.73
CA PRO A 280 -1.64 1.43 31.82
C PRO A 280 -1.84 0.76 30.44
N LEU A 281 -0.81 0.75 29.60
CA LEU A 281 -0.85 0.30 28.21
C LEU A 281 -0.21 -1.09 27.99
N ALA A 282 0.07 -1.86 29.04
CA ALA A 282 0.75 -3.17 28.91
C ALA A 282 -0.04 -4.21 28.08
N ALA A 283 -1.37 -4.09 28.03
CA ALA A 283 -2.26 -4.97 27.27
C ALA A 283 -2.36 -4.61 25.76
N TYR A 284 -1.68 -3.53 25.32
CA TYR A 284 -1.75 -3.04 23.95
C TYR A 284 -0.42 -3.20 23.25
N GLY A 285 -0.43 -3.80 22.07
CA GLY A 285 0.72 -3.88 21.18
C GLY A 285 1.06 -2.53 20.53
N VAL A 286 2.28 -2.40 20.06
CA VAL A 286 2.74 -1.20 19.31
C VAL A 286 2.03 -1.02 17.96
N THR A 287 1.29 -2.04 17.52
CA THR A 287 0.56 -2.08 16.23
C THR A 287 -0.95 -2.10 16.39
N ASP A 288 -1.48 -1.98 17.61
CA ASP A 288 -2.91 -2.12 17.89
C ASP A 288 -3.72 -0.85 17.58
N PHE A 289 -3.47 -0.22 16.44
CA PHE A 289 -4.16 1.01 16.00
C PHE A 289 -5.69 0.86 15.99
N GLY A 290 -6.22 -0.34 15.76
CA GLY A 290 -7.66 -0.61 15.83
C GLY A 290 -8.30 -0.46 17.21
N ARG A 291 -7.47 -0.34 18.26
CA ARG A 291 -7.90 -0.10 19.65
C ARG A 291 -7.64 1.34 20.10
N ALA A 292 -7.64 2.27 19.15
CA ALA A 292 -7.36 3.69 19.40
C ALA A 292 -8.20 4.26 20.55
N LYS A 293 -9.51 3.99 20.56
CA LYS A 293 -10.41 4.49 21.60
C LYS A 293 -10.03 3.99 23.00
N ASP A 294 -9.71 2.72 23.15
CA ASP A 294 -9.30 2.14 24.45
C ASP A 294 -8.05 2.82 25.00
N MET A 295 -7.07 3.12 24.12
CA MET A 295 -5.83 3.79 24.50
C MET A 295 -6.04 5.27 24.83
N ILE A 296 -6.89 5.99 24.10
CA ILE A 296 -7.31 7.35 24.43
C ILE A 296 -7.95 7.38 25.81
N ASP A 297 -8.90 6.48 26.07
CA ASP A 297 -9.58 6.37 27.37
C ASP A 297 -8.60 6.01 28.51
N ALA A 298 -7.58 5.19 28.24
CA ALA A 298 -6.54 4.86 29.22
C ALA A 298 -5.69 6.10 29.56
N GLY A 299 -5.29 6.89 28.58
CA GLY A 299 -4.59 8.17 28.80
C GLY A 299 -5.39 9.16 29.62
N TYR A 300 -6.68 9.30 29.29
CA TYR A 300 -7.61 10.16 30.02
C TYR A 300 -7.72 9.72 31.50
N ARG A 301 -8.00 8.45 31.78
CA ARG A 301 -8.13 7.94 33.16
C ARG A 301 -6.84 8.08 33.96
N ALA A 302 -5.67 7.81 33.35
CA ALA A 302 -4.39 7.94 34.01
C ALA A 302 -4.11 9.39 34.44
N THR A 303 -4.47 10.37 33.62
CA THR A 303 -4.32 11.79 33.93
C THR A 303 -5.28 12.21 35.03
N ARG A 304 -6.54 11.80 34.97
CA ARG A 304 -7.55 12.09 36.01
C ARG A 304 -7.18 11.51 37.38
N ALA A 305 -6.53 10.34 37.40
CA ALA A 305 -6.03 9.75 38.65
C ALA A 305 -4.95 10.62 39.37
N LEU A 306 -4.35 11.58 38.65
CA LEU A 306 -3.35 12.51 39.18
C LEU A 306 -3.91 13.92 39.46
N ASP A 307 -5.23 14.09 39.53
CA ASP A 307 -5.90 15.38 39.72
C ASP A 307 -5.34 16.18 40.92
N VAL A 308 -5.03 15.53 42.02
CA VAL A 308 -4.43 16.16 43.23
C VAL A 308 -3.03 16.68 42.95
N ARG A 309 -2.21 15.90 42.17
CA ARG A 309 -0.85 16.29 41.80
C ARG A 309 -0.85 17.40 40.76
N LEU A 310 -1.85 17.46 39.90
CA LEU A 310 -2.00 18.47 38.87
C LEU A 310 -2.66 19.77 39.37
N ALA A 311 -3.30 19.73 40.58
CA ALA A 311 -4.06 20.86 41.08
C ALA A 311 -3.26 22.16 41.19
N HIS A 312 -1.96 22.09 41.52
CA HIS A 312 -1.10 23.28 41.64
C HIS A 312 -0.71 23.91 40.28
N LEU A 313 -1.01 23.23 39.18
CA LEU A 313 -0.77 23.73 37.82
C LEU A 313 -2.00 24.42 37.22
N ARG A 314 -3.14 24.34 37.89
CA ARG A 314 -4.39 25.00 37.45
C ARG A 314 -4.25 26.51 37.61
N PRO A 315 -4.70 27.30 36.64
CA PRO A 315 -4.72 28.75 36.76
C PRO A 315 -5.70 29.15 37.89
N ALA A 316 -5.36 30.22 38.60
CA ALA A 316 -6.23 30.79 39.67
C ALA A 316 -7.54 31.37 39.08
N GLU A 317 -7.48 31.85 37.83
CA GLU A 317 -8.65 32.30 37.06
C GLU A 317 -8.82 31.46 35.80
N PRO A 318 -10.07 31.22 35.34
CA PRO A 318 -10.31 30.52 34.09
C PRO A 318 -9.53 31.18 32.94
N ALA A 319 -8.89 30.33 32.10
CA ALA A 319 -8.19 30.82 30.91
C ALA A 319 -9.17 31.62 30.00
N ASP A 320 -8.71 32.75 29.46
CA ASP A 320 -9.48 33.54 28.49
C ASP A 320 -9.84 32.67 27.27
N PRO A 321 -11.14 32.48 26.98
CA PRO A 321 -11.58 31.68 25.82
C PRO A 321 -11.03 32.21 24.48
N SER A 322 -10.64 33.52 24.41
CA SER A 322 -10.07 34.14 23.23
C SER A 322 -8.68 33.62 22.89
N LEU A 323 -7.89 33.19 23.88
CA LEU A 323 -6.58 32.57 23.68
C LEU A 323 -6.72 31.15 23.07
N MET A 324 -7.79 30.45 23.40
CA MET A 324 -8.16 29.16 22.78
C MET A 324 -8.71 29.35 21.35
N ALA A 325 -9.46 30.41 21.09
CA ALA A 325 -10.00 30.74 19.77
C ALA A 325 -8.93 31.18 18.76
N ALA A 326 -7.84 31.80 19.22
CA ALA A 326 -6.71 32.21 18.38
C ALA A 326 -5.91 31.03 17.78
N ARG A 327 -6.11 29.80 18.27
CA ARG A 327 -5.43 28.59 17.78
C ARG A 327 -5.86 28.15 16.37
N THR A 328 -6.92 28.71 15.78
CA THR A 328 -7.52 28.21 14.53
C THR A 328 -7.32 29.08 13.29
N SER A 329 -6.31 29.97 13.23
CA SER A 329 -6.17 30.99 12.19
C SER A 329 -5.37 30.59 10.94
N GLY A 330 -5.16 29.30 10.66
CA GLY A 330 -4.57 28.84 9.40
C GLY A 330 -5.64 28.52 8.35
N GLU A 331 -5.53 29.10 7.15
CA GLU A 331 -6.35 28.69 5.99
C GLU A 331 -6.03 27.23 5.65
N ARG A 332 -6.94 26.31 5.96
CA ARG A 332 -6.69 24.86 5.77
C ARG A 332 -6.55 24.49 4.30
N ASN A 333 -7.23 25.20 3.39
CA ASN A 333 -7.23 24.94 1.96
C ASN A 333 -6.85 26.22 1.20
N PRO A 334 -5.56 26.52 1.03
CA PRO A 334 -5.13 27.73 0.30
C PRO A 334 -5.53 27.63 -1.18
N VAL A 335 -5.90 28.78 -1.77
CA VAL A 335 -6.16 28.87 -3.21
C VAL A 335 -4.85 28.70 -3.98
N ILE A 336 -4.79 27.71 -4.86
CA ILE A 336 -3.58 27.36 -5.62
C ILE A 336 -3.49 28.24 -6.87
N THR A 337 -2.41 29.00 -7.00
CA THR A 337 -2.18 29.92 -8.12
C THR A 337 -1.19 29.40 -9.16
N ALA A 338 -0.33 28.45 -8.77
CA ALA A 338 0.64 27.82 -9.66
C ALA A 338 0.92 26.37 -9.24
N ILE A 339 1.36 25.55 -10.20
CA ILE A 339 1.84 24.19 -9.95
C ILE A 339 3.25 24.08 -10.52
N LYS A 340 4.18 23.61 -9.69
CA LYS A 340 5.57 23.33 -10.06
C LYS A 340 5.87 21.84 -9.87
N VAL A 341 6.57 21.24 -10.82
CA VAL A 341 7.10 19.88 -10.72
C VAL A 341 8.59 19.93 -10.41
N GLU A 342 9.02 19.15 -9.43
CA GLU A 342 10.42 18.87 -9.10
C GLU A 342 10.64 17.37 -9.28
N ASN A 343 11.40 16.98 -10.29
CA ASN A 343 11.51 15.61 -10.77
C ASN A 343 12.97 15.25 -11.04
N ASP A 344 13.44 14.14 -10.52
CA ASP A 344 14.75 13.56 -10.78
C ASP A 344 14.68 12.17 -11.43
N SER A 345 13.48 11.74 -11.86
CA SER A 345 13.26 10.46 -12.55
C SER A 345 13.54 10.55 -14.07
N LYS A 346 13.50 9.40 -14.75
CA LYS A 346 13.67 9.30 -16.20
C LYS A 346 12.45 9.78 -17.01
N VAL A 347 11.25 9.80 -16.40
CA VAL A 347 10.01 10.27 -17.04
C VAL A 347 9.95 11.79 -17.09
N GLY A 348 9.29 12.34 -18.11
CA GLY A 348 9.17 13.80 -18.28
C GLY A 348 8.22 14.45 -17.25
N ASP A 349 8.49 15.72 -16.93
CA ASP A 349 7.63 16.53 -16.04
C ASP A 349 6.20 16.62 -16.56
N GLU A 350 6.02 16.60 -17.88
CA GLU A 350 4.73 16.60 -18.56
C GLU A 350 3.85 15.39 -18.21
N VAL A 351 4.47 14.21 -17.97
CA VAL A 351 3.76 13.02 -17.49
C VAL A 351 3.27 13.23 -16.07
N ILE A 352 4.13 13.72 -15.17
CA ILE A 352 3.76 14.00 -13.79
C ILE A 352 2.64 15.05 -13.76
N ARG A 353 2.81 16.15 -14.53
CA ARG A 353 1.85 17.25 -14.57
C ARG A 353 0.46 16.81 -15.05
N TYR A 354 0.40 15.85 -15.98
CA TYR A 354 -0.85 15.32 -16.52
C TYR A 354 -1.76 14.72 -15.43
N TYR A 355 -1.17 14.00 -14.46
CA TYR A 355 -1.93 13.36 -13.39
C TYR A 355 -2.37 14.30 -12.27
N ILE A 356 -1.89 15.56 -12.25
CA ILE A 356 -2.29 16.55 -11.24
C ILE A 356 -3.53 17.30 -11.72
N ARG A 357 -4.68 16.95 -11.15
CA ARG A 357 -6.01 17.46 -11.53
C ARG A 357 -6.45 18.70 -10.73
N GLN A 358 -5.57 19.25 -9.87
CA GLN A 358 -5.82 20.50 -9.17
C GLN A 358 -5.99 21.65 -10.16
N ASN A 359 -7.12 22.37 -10.07
CA ASN A 359 -7.38 23.58 -10.86
C ASN A 359 -6.66 24.80 -10.25
N LEU A 360 -6.15 25.64 -11.11
CA LEU A 360 -5.59 26.94 -10.68
C LEU A 360 -6.72 27.93 -10.38
N GLY A 361 -6.54 28.73 -9.33
CA GLY A 361 -7.54 29.67 -8.83
C GLY A 361 -8.58 29.05 -7.91
N GLU A 362 -8.50 27.75 -7.63
CA GLU A 362 -9.39 27.05 -6.70
C GLU A 362 -8.68 26.68 -5.40
N PRO A 363 -9.41 26.52 -4.28
CA PRO A 363 -8.86 25.98 -3.05
C PRO A 363 -8.21 24.60 -3.27
N LEU A 364 -7.18 24.29 -2.48
CA LEU A 364 -6.53 22.97 -2.53
C LEU A 364 -7.52 21.85 -2.23
N ASP A 365 -7.72 20.95 -3.19
CA ASP A 365 -8.54 19.75 -3.05
C ASP A 365 -7.65 18.58 -2.57
N LEU A 366 -7.58 18.43 -1.26
CA LEU A 366 -6.72 17.40 -0.63
C LEU A 366 -7.15 15.97 -1.02
N ALA A 367 -8.44 15.70 -1.15
CA ALA A 367 -8.93 14.36 -1.48
C ALA A 367 -8.54 13.98 -2.91
N ARG A 368 -8.76 14.89 -3.87
CA ARG A 368 -8.33 14.70 -5.26
C ARG A 368 -6.82 14.56 -5.38
N LEU A 369 -6.09 15.43 -4.68
CA LEU A 369 -4.62 15.40 -4.72
C LEU A 369 -4.06 14.09 -4.14
N GLN A 370 -4.69 13.54 -3.12
CA GLN A 370 -4.29 12.25 -2.54
C GLN A 370 -4.45 11.10 -3.56
N THR A 371 -5.57 11.06 -4.29
CA THR A 371 -5.78 10.14 -5.41
C THR A 371 -4.76 10.35 -6.53
N ASP A 372 -4.48 11.61 -6.90
CA ASP A 372 -3.49 11.95 -7.93
C ASP A 372 -2.09 11.45 -7.54
N MET A 373 -1.68 11.64 -6.28
CA MET A 373 -0.41 11.12 -5.75
C MET A 373 -0.37 9.60 -5.72
N GLY A 374 -1.47 8.94 -5.35
CA GLY A 374 -1.61 7.49 -5.39
C GLY A 374 -1.43 6.94 -6.81
N THR A 375 -2.07 7.56 -7.80
CA THR A 375 -1.95 7.18 -9.21
C THR A 375 -0.52 7.38 -9.73
N LEU A 376 0.10 8.54 -9.43
CA LEU A 376 1.50 8.79 -9.80
C LEU A 376 2.46 7.76 -9.21
N TYR A 377 2.31 7.47 -7.92
CA TYR A 377 3.12 6.46 -7.25
C TYR A 377 2.87 5.06 -7.84
N GLY A 378 1.61 4.77 -8.17
CA GLY A 378 1.18 3.53 -8.83
C GLY A 378 1.76 3.30 -10.24
N LEU A 379 2.30 4.33 -10.91
CA LEU A 379 3.03 4.18 -12.18
C LEU A 379 4.32 3.37 -12.02
N ASP A 380 4.83 3.25 -10.81
CA ASP A 380 6.02 2.45 -10.45
C ASP A 380 7.37 3.02 -10.94
N TYR A 381 7.40 4.30 -11.32
CA TYR A 381 8.64 5.00 -11.69
C TYR A 381 9.34 5.67 -10.50
N PHE A 382 8.60 5.92 -9.42
CA PHE A 382 9.03 6.77 -8.31
C PHE A 382 9.25 5.97 -7.02
N GLU A 383 10.29 6.33 -6.28
CA GLU A 383 10.50 5.89 -4.90
C GLU A 383 9.58 6.64 -3.94
N GLN A 384 9.32 7.92 -4.24
CA GLN A 384 8.50 8.79 -3.44
C GLN A 384 7.85 9.88 -4.30
N VAL A 385 6.57 10.16 -4.05
CA VAL A 385 5.82 11.28 -4.65
C VAL A 385 5.22 12.09 -3.50
N GLN A 386 5.61 13.36 -3.38
CA GLN A 386 5.16 14.24 -2.31
C GLN A 386 4.63 15.55 -2.89
N TYR A 387 3.85 16.27 -2.11
CA TYR A 387 3.45 17.64 -2.42
C TYR A 387 3.73 18.54 -1.25
N ARG A 388 3.89 19.83 -1.54
CA ARG A 388 3.90 20.89 -0.54
C ARG A 388 3.35 22.18 -1.14
N VAL A 389 2.71 23.00 -0.33
CA VAL A 389 2.31 24.36 -0.76
C VAL A 389 3.37 25.35 -0.29
N VAL A 390 3.85 26.16 -1.21
CA VAL A 390 4.83 27.23 -0.93
C VAL A 390 4.15 28.57 -1.20
N LYS A 391 4.03 29.39 -0.15
CA LYS A 391 3.50 30.75 -0.26
C LYS A 391 4.63 31.74 -0.52
N LYS A 392 4.50 32.52 -1.59
CA LYS A 392 5.41 33.63 -1.90
C LYS A 392 4.58 34.91 -2.16
N GLY A 393 4.49 35.76 -1.17
CA GLY A 393 3.60 36.93 -1.23
C GLY A 393 2.11 36.50 -1.29
N LYS A 394 1.45 36.79 -2.42
CA LYS A 394 0.06 36.42 -2.68
C LYS A 394 -0.08 35.08 -3.45
N GLU A 395 1.02 34.52 -3.91
CA GLU A 395 1.04 33.29 -4.69
C GLU A 395 1.18 32.06 -3.79
N ASN A 396 0.30 31.09 -3.98
CA ASN A 396 0.39 29.76 -3.39
C ASN A 396 0.74 28.78 -4.51
N THR A 397 1.99 28.33 -4.53
CA THR A 397 2.47 27.33 -5.49
C THR A 397 2.37 25.94 -4.90
N LEU A 398 1.62 25.06 -5.56
CA LEU A 398 1.63 23.61 -5.27
C LEU A 398 2.88 23.02 -5.93
N VAL A 399 3.82 22.58 -5.13
CA VAL A 399 5.05 21.92 -5.59
C VAL A 399 4.87 20.41 -5.45
N ILE A 400 4.98 19.70 -6.58
CA ILE A 400 4.97 18.23 -6.63
C ILE A 400 6.41 17.77 -6.76
N SER A 401 6.87 16.98 -5.79
CA SER A 401 8.22 16.38 -5.79
C SER A 401 8.11 14.91 -6.10
N ALA A 402 8.69 14.48 -7.23
CA ALA A 402 8.72 13.10 -7.68
C ALA A 402 10.18 12.61 -7.71
N ARG A 403 10.53 11.70 -6.81
CA ARG A 403 11.86 11.09 -6.75
C ARG A 403 11.90 9.78 -7.49
N GLY A 404 12.84 9.64 -8.43
CA GLY A 404 13.14 8.39 -9.10
C GLY A 404 13.64 7.31 -8.13
N LYS A 405 13.41 6.05 -8.47
CA LYS A 405 13.83 4.92 -7.62
C LYS A 405 15.34 4.78 -7.57
N ARG A 406 15.95 4.95 -6.40
CA ARG A 406 17.40 4.72 -6.16
C ARG A 406 17.76 3.23 -6.24
N SER A 407 16.82 2.35 -5.96
CA SER A 407 16.97 0.90 -6.14
C SER A 407 16.94 0.47 -7.61
N GLY A 408 16.69 1.40 -8.53
CA GLY A 408 16.48 1.15 -9.94
C GLY A 408 15.00 0.99 -10.31
N THR A 409 14.68 1.34 -11.56
CA THR A 409 13.32 1.21 -12.11
C THR A 409 13.07 -0.16 -12.73
N ASP A 410 14.15 -0.87 -13.06
CA ASP A 410 14.11 -2.18 -13.70
C ASP A 410 13.99 -3.26 -12.66
N TYR A 411 13.19 -4.27 -12.90
CA TYR A 411 12.99 -5.34 -11.93
C TYR A 411 12.74 -6.70 -12.54
N LEU A 412 13.17 -7.71 -11.79
CA LEU A 412 12.87 -9.11 -12.00
C LEU A 412 11.74 -9.53 -11.06
N ARG A 413 10.76 -10.26 -11.58
CA ARG A 413 9.75 -10.99 -10.81
C ARG A 413 9.89 -12.48 -11.09
N LEU A 414 9.61 -13.28 -10.08
CA LEU A 414 9.61 -14.73 -10.18
C LEU A 414 8.19 -15.24 -9.98
N GLY A 415 7.85 -16.32 -10.67
CA GLY A 415 6.58 -17.03 -10.52
C GLY A 415 6.83 -18.50 -10.38
N LEU A 416 6.07 -19.15 -9.52
CA LEU A 416 6.08 -20.60 -9.37
C LEU A 416 4.62 -21.07 -9.30
N ASN A 417 4.25 -21.97 -10.17
CA ASN A 417 2.98 -22.68 -10.13
C ASN A 417 3.26 -24.16 -9.98
N LEU A 418 2.75 -24.75 -8.92
CA LEU A 418 2.81 -26.17 -8.65
C LEU A 418 1.38 -26.67 -8.53
N SER A 419 1.01 -27.67 -9.28
CA SER A 419 -0.25 -28.39 -9.12
C SER A 419 0.02 -29.89 -9.15
N ASP A 420 -0.67 -30.62 -8.29
CA ASP A 420 -0.60 -32.08 -8.21
C ASP A 420 -2.02 -32.58 -7.94
N ASP A 421 -2.47 -33.57 -8.73
CA ASP A 421 -3.81 -34.16 -8.58
C ASP A 421 -3.80 -35.35 -7.63
N MET A 422 -2.65 -35.72 -7.06
CA MET A 422 -2.41 -36.89 -6.23
C MET A 422 -2.81 -38.22 -6.88
N ARG A 423 -2.89 -38.28 -8.20
CA ARG A 423 -3.18 -39.47 -9.01
C ARG A 423 -2.06 -39.87 -9.96
N GLY A 424 -1.00 -39.05 -9.99
CA GLY A 424 0.19 -39.27 -10.80
C GLY A 424 0.49 -38.18 -11.80
N ASP A 425 -0.37 -37.17 -11.92
CA ASP A 425 -0.15 -36.00 -12.77
C ASP A 425 0.25 -34.78 -11.93
N SER A 426 1.51 -34.45 -12.01
CA SER A 426 2.07 -33.22 -11.41
C SER A 426 2.43 -32.25 -12.52
N ALA A 427 1.99 -31.02 -12.42
CA ALA A 427 2.37 -29.93 -13.30
C ALA A 427 3.19 -28.90 -12.52
N PHE A 428 4.30 -28.47 -13.07
CA PHE A 428 5.05 -27.36 -12.53
C PHE A 428 5.37 -26.35 -13.60
N ASN A 429 5.28 -25.07 -13.25
CA ASN A 429 5.73 -23.97 -14.10
C ASN A 429 6.56 -23.00 -13.27
N LEU A 430 7.78 -22.76 -13.69
CA LEU A 430 8.66 -21.75 -13.12
C LEU A 430 8.79 -20.60 -14.11
N GLY A 431 8.37 -19.44 -13.70
CA GLY A 431 8.39 -18.22 -14.52
C GLY A 431 9.34 -17.15 -13.97
N ALA A 432 9.87 -16.36 -14.88
CA ALA A 432 10.59 -15.15 -14.57
C ALA A 432 10.19 -14.04 -15.55
N SER A 433 10.06 -12.81 -15.07
CA SER A 433 9.92 -11.65 -15.96
C SER A 433 10.92 -10.57 -15.60
N TYR A 434 11.51 -10.01 -16.62
CA TYR A 434 12.32 -8.81 -16.51
C TYR A 434 11.60 -7.66 -17.19
N ARG A 435 11.45 -6.56 -16.46
CA ARG A 435 10.83 -5.35 -16.98
C ARG A 435 11.79 -4.17 -16.83
N MET A 436 12.07 -3.52 -17.95
CA MET A 436 12.72 -2.21 -18.01
C MET A 436 11.64 -1.14 -18.03
N ASN A 437 11.67 -0.21 -17.09
CA ASN A 437 10.69 0.86 -16.95
C ASN A 437 11.30 2.23 -17.26
N GLY A 438 10.47 3.14 -17.79
CA GLY A 438 10.90 4.53 -17.99
C GLY A 438 12.03 4.66 -19.01
N ILE A 439 11.98 3.88 -20.10
CA ILE A 439 13.02 3.89 -21.14
C ILE A 439 13.14 5.27 -21.80
N ASN A 440 12.02 6.00 -21.89
CA ASN A 440 11.99 7.35 -22.45
C ASN A 440 11.09 8.29 -21.62
N ARG A 441 11.02 9.56 -22.01
CA ARG A 441 10.27 10.61 -21.31
C ARG A 441 8.76 10.35 -21.18
N LEU A 442 8.17 9.55 -22.06
CA LEU A 442 6.76 9.13 -21.97
C LEU A 442 6.55 7.86 -21.13
N GLY A 443 7.63 7.25 -20.62
CA GLY A 443 7.55 6.06 -19.78
C GLY A 443 7.39 4.78 -20.61
N ALA A 444 8.10 4.63 -21.74
CA ALA A 444 8.14 3.37 -22.47
C ALA A 444 8.72 2.25 -21.61
N GLU A 445 8.28 1.02 -21.89
CA GLU A 445 8.64 -0.17 -21.13
C GLU A 445 9.02 -1.32 -22.05
N TRP A 446 9.91 -2.18 -21.57
CA TRP A 446 10.21 -3.45 -22.22
C TRP A 446 10.02 -4.58 -21.22
N LEU A 447 9.07 -5.47 -21.51
CA LEU A 447 8.79 -6.66 -20.74
C LEU A 447 9.30 -7.89 -21.48
N THR A 448 10.04 -8.75 -20.81
CA THR A 448 10.35 -10.10 -21.27
C THR A 448 9.96 -11.10 -20.20
N ARG A 449 9.16 -12.10 -20.58
CA ARG A 449 8.74 -13.23 -19.75
C ARG A 449 9.31 -14.53 -20.28
N VAL A 450 9.78 -15.36 -19.38
CA VAL A 450 10.19 -16.73 -19.66
C VAL A 450 9.52 -17.66 -18.67
N GLN A 451 8.90 -18.71 -19.14
CA GLN A 451 8.34 -19.78 -18.33
C GLN A 451 8.84 -21.14 -18.84
N ILE A 452 9.21 -21.99 -17.91
CA ILE A 452 9.61 -23.38 -18.14
C ILE A 452 8.73 -24.31 -17.33
N GLY A 453 8.55 -25.53 -17.80
CA GLY A 453 7.70 -26.55 -17.17
C GLY A 453 6.74 -27.15 -18.18
N ASP A 454 5.52 -27.45 -17.75
CA ASP A 454 4.48 -28.06 -18.61
C ASP A 454 3.99 -27.08 -19.68
N GLN A 455 3.82 -25.83 -19.31
CA GLN A 455 3.57 -24.74 -20.23
C GLN A 455 4.83 -23.91 -20.37
N GLN A 456 5.43 -23.93 -21.56
CA GLN A 456 6.63 -23.13 -21.84
C GLN A 456 6.23 -21.86 -22.56
N GLU A 457 6.81 -20.74 -22.14
CA GLU A 457 6.57 -19.42 -22.76
C GLU A 457 7.86 -18.61 -22.83
N LEU A 458 8.07 -17.98 -23.98
CA LEU A 458 8.91 -16.79 -24.13
C LEU A 458 8.03 -15.71 -24.74
N TYR A 459 7.86 -14.60 -24.03
CA TYR A 459 7.10 -13.44 -24.51
C TYR A 459 7.92 -12.19 -24.30
N SER A 460 8.02 -11.34 -25.32
CA SER A 460 8.71 -10.06 -25.22
C SER A 460 7.89 -8.97 -25.91
N GLU A 461 7.59 -7.89 -25.18
CA GLU A 461 6.76 -6.77 -25.62
C GLU A 461 7.47 -5.45 -25.33
N PHE A 462 7.54 -4.57 -26.33
CA PHE A 462 7.92 -3.18 -26.15
C PHE A 462 6.67 -2.31 -26.15
N TYR A 463 6.33 -1.75 -24.99
CA TYR A 463 5.15 -0.90 -24.79
C TYR A 463 5.55 0.57 -24.90
N GLN A 464 5.00 1.30 -25.88
CA GLN A 464 5.25 2.72 -26.10
C GLN A 464 3.98 3.54 -25.89
N PRO A 465 3.87 4.30 -24.79
CA PRO A 465 2.83 5.32 -24.65
C PRO A 465 2.97 6.38 -25.74
N MET A 466 1.85 6.83 -26.30
CA MET A 466 1.80 7.82 -27.38
C MET A 466 1.44 9.22 -26.88
N ASP A 467 1.01 9.33 -25.62
CA ASP A 467 0.68 10.59 -24.95
C ASP A 467 1.12 10.60 -23.49
N THR A 468 1.15 11.76 -22.88
CA THR A 468 1.60 11.97 -21.49
C THR A 468 0.72 11.26 -20.43
N GLY A 469 -0.52 10.96 -20.77
CA GLY A 469 -1.45 10.23 -19.90
C GLY A 469 -1.46 8.73 -20.14
N SER A 470 -0.57 8.23 -21.00
CA SER A 470 -0.52 6.82 -21.41
C SER A 470 -1.88 6.27 -21.87
N ARG A 471 -2.76 7.16 -22.39
CA ARG A 471 -4.10 6.78 -22.84
C ARG A 471 -4.06 5.93 -24.10
N TYR A 472 -3.16 6.25 -25.04
CA TYR A 472 -2.95 5.51 -26.26
C TYR A 472 -1.55 4.92 -26.26
N PHE A 473 -1.41 3.73 -26.82
CA PHE A 473 -0.13 3.05 -26.91
C PHE A 473 0.00 2.19 -28.18
N VAL A 474 1.24 1.87 -28.48
CA VAL A 474 1.63 0.88 -29.48
C VAL A 474 2.52 -0.15 -28.78
N ALA A 475 2.32 -1.43 -29.07
CA ALA A 475 3.05 -2.51 -28.41
C ALA A 475 3.36 -3.66 -29.39
N PRO A 476 4.50 -3.61 -30.12
CA PRO A 476 5.00 -4.77 -30.83
C PRO A 476 5.43 -5.86 -29.84
N TYR A 477 5.23 -7.13 -30.24
CA TYR A 477 5.62 -8.27 -29.42
C TYR A 477 6.11 -9.44 -30.28
N ILE A 478 6.86 -10.33 -29.63
CA ILE A 478 7.20 -11.66 -30.10
C ILE A 478 6.80 -12.67 -29.04
N SER A 479 6.42 -13.87 -29.48
CA SER A 479 6.05 -14.96 -28.59
C SER A 479 6.51 -16.31 -29.10
N ALA A 480 6.86 -17.21 -28.18
CA ALA A 480 7.05 -18.62 -28.40
C ALA A 480 6.40 -19.38 -27.27
N GLN A 481 5.53 -20.31 -27.55
CA GLN A 481 4.76 -21.07 -26.58
C GLN A 481 4.77 -22.55 -26.91
N ALA A 482 4.72 -23.39 -25.88
CA ALA A 482 4.54 -24.81 -26.06
C ALA A 482 3.69 -25.35 -24.90
N GLN A 483 2.62 -26.07 -25.25
CA GLN A 483 1.67 -26.65 -24.28
C GLN A 483 1.19 -28.01 -24.76
N ASN A 484 0.69 -28.81 -23.83
CA ASN A 484 0.06 -30.11 -24.17
C ASN A 484 -1.45 -29.90 -24.29
N VAL A 485 -2.03 -30.53 -25.30
CA VAL A 485 -3.48 -30.55 -25.58
C VAL A 485 -3.92 -32.00 -25.68
N GLU A 486 -4.88 -32.42 -24.87
CA GLU A 486 -5.46 -33.74 -24.95
C GLU A 486 -6.66 -33.77 -25.88
N LEU A 487 -6.68 -34.75 -26.77
CA LEU A 487 -7.89 -35.13 -27.51
C LEU A 487 -8.65 -36.20 -26.73
N ILE A 488 -9.92 -35.93 -26.49
CA ILE A 488 -10.82 -36.81 -25.78
C ILE A 488 -11.91 -37.30 -26.76
N GLU A 489 -12.13 -38.59 -26.80
CA GLU A 489 -13.22 -39.21 -27.50
C GLU A 489 -13.97 -40.13 -26.52
N ASP A 490 -15.30 -40.10 -26.50
CA ASP A 490 -16.14 -40.84 -25.57
C ASP A 490 -15.71 -40.75 -24.10
N ASN A 491 -15.30 -39.55 -23.64
CA ASN A 491 -14.77 -39.25 -22.30
C ASN A 491 -13.47 -39.98 -21.93
N ASN A 492 -12.75 -40.55 -22.92
CA ASN A 492 -11.44 -41.14 -22.71
C ASN A 492 -10.37 -40.35 -23.49
N PRO A 493 -9.23 -40.07 -22.90
CA PRO A 493 -8.12 -39.47 -23.63
C PRO A 493 -7.58 -40.45 -24.65
N ILE A 494 -7.63 -40.12 -25.94
CA ILE A 494 -7.13 -40.93 -27.04
C ILE A 494 -5.72 -40.57 -27.46
N SER A 495 -5.37 -39.30 -27.34
CA SER A 495 -4.02 -38.81 -27.66
C SER A 495 -3.73 -37.49 -26.97
N GLU A 496 -2.45 -37.25 -26.70
CA GLU A 496 -1.92 -35.98 -26.24
C GLU A 496 -0.99 -35.38 -27.30
N TYR A 497 -1.27 -34.17 -27.72
CA TYR A 497 -0.44 -33.41 -28.65
C TYR A 497 0.41 -32.40 -27.93
N ARG A 498 1.68 -32.27 -28.34
CA ARG A 498 2.53 -31.15 -28.01
C ARG A 498 2.34 -30.04 -29.04
N LEU A 499 1.67 -28.98 -28.69
CA LEU A 499 1.42 -27.79 -29.54
C LEU A 499 2.51 -26.76 -29.29
N GLU A 500 3.33 -26.51 -30.31
CA GLU A 500 4.34 -25.46 -30.33
C GLU A 500 3.86 -24.33 -31.25
N ARG A 501 3.97 -23.09 -30.79
CA ARG A 501 3.54 -21.90 -31.51
C ARG A 501 4.56 -20.78 -31.37
N TYR A 502 4.98 -20.20 -32.48
CA TYR A 502 5.90 -19.06 -32.55
C TYR A 502 5.20 -17.93 -33.29
N GLY A 503 5.31 -16.69 -32.81
CA GLY A 503 4.62 -15.62 -33.47
C GLY A 503 5.18 -14.24 -33.13
N PHE A 504 4.71 -13.26 -33.89
CA PHE A 504 4.93 -11.84 -33.65
C PHE A 504 3.66 -11.05 -33.96
N GLY A 505 3.59 -9.84 -33.45
CA GLY A 505 2.45 -8.99 -33.74
C GLY A 505 2.65 -7.57 -33.26
N LEU A 506 1.68 -6.75 -33.59
CA LEU A 506 1.60 -5.37 -33.23
C LEU A 506 0.24 -5.08 -32.62
N ASN A 507 0.26 -4.57 -31.41
CA ASN A 507 -0.94 -4.08 -30.72
C ASN A 507 -0.98 -2.56 -30.74
N VAL A 508 -2.15 -1.99 -30.97
CA VAL A 508 -2.48 -0.60 -30.64
C VAL A 508 -3.64 -0.59 -29.67
N GLY A 509 -3.64 0.33 -28.73
CA GLY A 509 -4.69 0.28 -27.72
C GLY A 509 -4.93 1.59 -27.02
N ARG A 510 -5.98 1.56 -26.19
CA ARG A 510 -6.38 2.66 -25.35
C ARG A 510 -6.66 2.18 -23.94
N GLN A 511 -6.07 2.84 -22.97
CA GLN A 511 -6.40 2.67 -21.56
C GLN A 511 -7.68 3.42 -21.19
N ILE A 512 -8.53 2.80 -20.37
CA ILE A 512 -9.80 3.33 -19.89
C ILE A 512 -9.68 3.55 -18.38
N GLY A 513 -9.26 4.76 -18.02
CA GLY A 513 -8.95 5.09 -16.63
C GLY A 513 -7.87 4.15 -16.06
N ASN A 514 -7.99 3.84 -14.77
CA ASN A 514 -7.09 2.93 -14.05
C ASN A 514 -7.56 1.47 -14.07
N SER A 515 -8.69 1.17 -14.73
CA SER A 515 -9.35 -0.13 -14.54
C SER A 515 -9.50 -0.93 -15.82
N GLY A 516 -9.28 -0.35 -17.01
CA GLY A 516 -9.54 -1.08 -18.24
C GLY A 516 -8.62 -0.72 -19.40
N GLU A 517 -8.67 -1.58 -20.44
CA GLU A 517 -7.93 -1.41 -21.69
C GLU A 517 -8.73 -2.01 -22.85
N ILE A 518 -8.73 -1.31 -23.99
CA ILE A 518 -9.09 -1.88 -25.29
C ILE A 518 -7.82 -1.98 -26.13
N ARG A 519 -7.61 -3.15 -26.73
CA ARG A 519 -6.43 -3.45 -27.54
C ARG A 519 -6.89 -4.06 -28.87
N PHE A 520 -6.42 -3.51 -29.98
CA PHE A 520 -6.52 -4.11 -31.31
C PHE A 520 -5.16 -4.59 -31.74
N GLY A 521 -5.06 -5.84 -32.18
CA GLY A 521 -3.84 -6.48 -32.60
C GLY A 521 -3.92 -7.02 -34.01
N VAL A 522 -2.78 -7.08 -34.69
CA VAL A 522 -2.54 -7.87 -35.86
C VAL A 522 -1.28 -8.69 -35.64
N GLY A 523 -1.30 -9.96 -36.01
CA GLY A 523 -0.18 -10.85 -35.79
C GLY A 523 -0.17 -12.02 -36.73
N GLU A 524 0.98 -12.69 -36.77
CA GLU A 524 1.20 -13.92 -37.46
C GLU A 524 1.88 -14.92 -36.50
N ALA A 525 1.44 -16.15 -36.53
CA ALA A 525 2.03 -17.25 -35.80
C ALA A 525 2.12 -18.49 -36.69
N TRP A 526 3.11 -19.31 -36.43
CA TRP A 526 3.29 -20.61 -37.08
C TRP A 526 3.73 -21.63 -36.04
N GLY A 527 3.44 -22.88 -36.32
CA GLY A 527 3.77 -23.92 -35.37
C GLY A 527 3.49 -25.33 -35.85
N LYS A 528 3.57 -26.23 -34.91
CA LYS A 528 3.27 -27.65 -35.13
C LYS A 528 2.60 -28.25 -33.91
N ALA A 529 1.79 -29.27 -34.14
CA ALA A 529 1.25 -30.15 -33.12
C ALA A 529 1.74 -31.57 -33.40
N ASP A 530 2.56 -32.11 -32.53
CA ASP A 530 3.13 -33.44 -32.62
C ASP A 530 2.50 -34.36 -31.57
N VAL A 531 2.17 -35.62 -31.90
CA VAL A 531 1.66 -36.60 -30.94
C VAL A 531 2.73 -36.96 -29.91
N ARG A 532 2.43 -36.71 -28.64
CA ARG A 532 3.30 -37.03 -27.51
C ARG A 532 2.93 -38.40 -26.92
N ILE A 533 1.63 -38.62 -26.70
CA ILE A 533 1.06 -39.85 -26.18
C ILE A 533 -0.12 -40.26 -27.08
N GLY A 534 -0.22 -41.51 -27.47
CA GLY A 534 -1.28 -42.06 -28.34
C GLY A 534 -0.72 -42.84 -29.52
N ASP A 535 -1.50 -42.95 -30.60
CA ASP A 535 -1.10 -43.65 -31.78
C ASP A 535 -0.03 -42.87 -32.54
N ARG A 536 1.13 -43.49 -32.75
CA ARG A 536 2.28 -42.87 -33.48
C ARG A 536 1.99 -42.63 -34.97
N ASP A 537 0.97 -43.28 -35.50
CA ASP A 537 0.55 -43.09 -36.89
C ASP A 537 -0.37 -41.89 -37.06
N SER A 538 -0.77 -41.21 -35.93
CA SER A 538 -1.50 -39.93 -35.98
C SER A 538 -0.62 -38.82 -36.59
N PRO A 539 -1.15 -38.05 -37.55
CA PRO A 539 -0.35 -37.10 -38.28
C PRO A 539 0.12 -35.91 -37.39
N SER A 540 1.36 -35.47 -37.61
CA SER A 540 1.82 -34.14 -37.17
C SER A 540 1.09 -33.08 -37.96
N ILE A 541 0.61 -32.04 -37.28
CA ILE A 541 -0.11 -30.92 -37.88
C ILE A 541 0.84 -29.75 -37.91
N ASN A 542 1.22 -29.24 -39.07
CA ASN A 542 1.88 -27.93 -39.22
C ASN A 542 0.80 -26.92 -39.52
N PHE A 543 0.93 -25.73 -38.95
CA PHE A 543 -0.05 -24.67 -39.17
C PHE A 543 0.59 -23.27 -39.21
N SER A 544 -0.10 -22.38 -39.89
CA SER A 544 0.15 -20.95 -39.90
C SER A 544 -1.14 -20.19 -39.57
N GLU A 545 -1.03 -19.15 -38.76
CA GLU A 545 -2.15 -18.35 -38.26
C GLU A 545 -1.83 -16.87 -38.41
N GLY A 546 -2.40 -16.24 -39.44
CA GLY A 546 -2.44 -14.78 -39.53
C GLY A 546 -3.76 -14.27 -39.02
N PHE A 547 -3.79 -13.32 -38.09
CA PHE A 547 -4.98 -12.95 -37.38
C PHE A 547 -5.11 -11.45 -37.05
N TYR A 548 -6.35 -11.03 -36.92
CA TYR A 548 -6.75 -9.82 -36.19
C TYR A 548 -7.28 -10.20 -34.82
N GLU A 549 -6.99 -9.37 -33.80
CA GLU A 549 -7.47 -9.57 -32.45
C GLU A 549 -8.05 -8.26 -31.88
N LEU A 550 -9.22 -8.32 -31.23
CA LEU A 550 -9.78 -7.26 -30.43
C LEU A 550 -9.96 -7.76 -29.00
N LYS A 551 -9.29 -7.12 -28.04
CA LYS A 551 -9.40 -7.42 -26.61
C LYS A 551 -9.95 -6.24 -25.85
N TYR A 552 -10.89 -6.51 -24.94
CA TYR A 552 -11.29 -5.63 -23.86
C TYR A 552 -10.99 -6.31 -22.53
N SER A 553 -10.32 -5.60 -21.64
CA SER A 553 -10.01 -6.08 -20.30
C SER A 553 -10.37 -4.99 -19.28
N PHE A 554 -11.03 -5.40 -18.20
CA PHE A 554 -11.44 -4.53 -17.10
C PHE A 554 -11.19 -5.23 -15.77
N ASP A 555 -10.57 -4.53 -14.81
CA ASP A 555 -10.23 -5.04 -13.49
C ASP A 555 -10.41 -3.95 -12.44
N SER A 556 -11.43 -4.11 -11.61
CA SER A 556 -11.72 -3.26 -10.45
C SER A 556 -11.61 -4.01 -9.11
N PHE A 557 -11.04 -5.22 -9.08
CA PHE A 557 -10.82 -5.95 -7.84
C PHE A 557 -9.95 -5.14 -6.86
N ASP A 558 -10.31 -5.16 -5.58
CA ASP A 558 -9.51 -4.60 -4.48
C ASP A 558 -8.25 -5.45 -4.18
N ASN A 559 -8.30 -6.74 -4.48
CA ASN A 559 -7.19 -7.70 -4.35
C ASN A 559 -7.30 -8.73 -5.48
N VAL A 560 -6.19 -9.06 -6.14
CA VAL A 560 -6.18 -10.02 -7.24
C VAL A 560 -6.23 -11.47 -6.76
N TYR A 561 -5.73 -11.75 -5.55
CA TYR A 561 -5.59 -13.11 -5.02
C TYR A 561 -6.82 -13.60 -4.27
N PHE A 562 -7.39 -12.74 -3.43
CA PHE A 562 -8.60 -12.99 -2.65
C PHE A 562 -9.47 -11.72 -2.71
N PRO A 563 -10.12 -11.45 -3.85
CA PRO A 563 -10.89 -10.24 -4.03
C PRO A 563 -12.10 -10.22 -3.08
N HIS A 564 -12.32 -9.06 -2.44
CA HIS A 564 -13.49 -8.83 -1.60
C HIS A 564 -14.57 -8.04 -2.33
N THR A 565 -14.15 -7.15 -3.23
CA THR A 565 -15.06 -6.31 -4.01
C THR A 565 -14.52 -6.08 -5.41
N GLY A 566 -15.41 -5.74 -6.33
CA GLY A 566 -15.04 -5.40 -7.71
C GLY A 566 -15.38 -6.49 -8.72
N GLU A 567 -14.92 -6.27 -9.93
CA GLU A 567 -15.20 -7.10 -11.10
C GLU A 567 -13.94 -7.28 -11.94
N ASP A 568 -13.83 -8.45 -12.58
CA ASP A 568 -12.87 -8.78 -13.63
C ASP A 568 -13.63 -9.20 -14.87
N ILE A 569 -13.46 -8.46 -15.98
CA ILE A 569 -14.16 -8.70 -17.25
C ILE A 569 -13.12 -8.83 -18.34
N GLY A 570 -13.21 -9.91 -19.12
CA GLY A 570 -12.43 -10.14 -20.33
C GLY A 570 -13.34 -10.41 -21.51
N LEU A 571 -13.08 -9.78 -22.64
CA LEU A 571 -13.67 -10.10 -23.93
C LEU A 571 -12.54 -10.14 -24.95
N ALA A 572 -12.42 -11.23 -25.69
CA ALA A 572 -11.49 -11.40 -26.79
C ALA A 572 -12.24 -11.87 -28.03
N PHE A 573 -11.93 -11.27 -29.16
CA PHE A 573 -12.37 -11.71 -30.47
C PHE A 573 -11.14 -11.86 -31.37
N ARG A 574 -11.00 -13.00 -32.02
CA ARG A 574 -9.96 -13.26 -33.01
C ARG A 574 -10.58 -13.70 -34.33
N GLU A 575 -10.04 -13.19 -35.42
CA GLU A 575 -10.34 -13.64 -36.77
C GLU A 575 -9.04 -14.05 -37.45
N PHE A 576 -8.95 -15.33 -37.79
CA PHE A 576 -7.85 -15.91 -38.52
C PHE A 576 -8.15 -15.82 -40.02
N GLU A 577 -7.24 -15.22 -40.77
CA GLU A 577 -7.50 -14.83 -42.16
C GLU A 577 -6.36 -15.26 -43.11
N PRO A 578 -6.67 -16.04 -44.16
CA PRO A 578 -5.68 -16.44 -45.16
C PRO A 578 -4.93 -15.30 -45.80
N GLY A 579 -5.57 -14.13 -45.95
CA GLY A 579 -4.92 -12.91 -46.45
C GLY A 579 -3.80 -12.38 -45.56
N LEU A 580 -3.71 -12.82 -44.31
CA LEU A 580 -2.62 -12.53 -43.36
C LEU A 580 -1.67 -13.72 -43.16
N GLY A 581 -1.82 -14.81 -43.94
CA GLY A 581 -0.95 -15.98 -43.85
C GLY A 581 -1.52 -17.13 -43.03
N SER A 582 -2.81 -17.13 -42.67
CA SER A 582 -3.45 -18.24 -41.98
C SER A 582 -3.77 -19.39 -42.97
N ASP A 583 -3.50 -20.63 -42.59
CA ASP A 583 -3.88 -21.83 -43.37
C ASP A 583 -5.38 -22.04 -43.39
N GLN A 584 -6.07 -21.63 -42.34
CA GLN A 584 -7.52 -21.80 -42.16
C GLN A 584 -8.19 -20.43 -41.89
N ARG A 585 -9.44 -20.31 -42.27
CA ARG A 585 -10.26 -19.17 -41.92
C ARG A 585 -11.25 -19.57 -40.85
N TYR A 586 -11.12 -18.98 -39.65
CA TYR A 586 -12.06 -19.18 -38.56
C TYR A 586 -12.06 -17.99 -37.61
N ARG A 587 -13.12 -17.90 -36.81
CA ARG A 587 -13.31 -16.82 -35.84
C ARG A 587 -13.54 -17.42 -34.47
N GLN A 588 -12.93 -16.80 -33.47
CA GLN A 588 -13.10 -17.17 -32.07
C GLN A 588 -13.49 -15.96 -31.25
N TRP A 589 -14.33 -16.19 -30.26
CA TRP A 589 -14.52 -15.22 -29.21
C TRP A 589 -14.57 -15.90 -27.84
N GLU A 590 -14.14 -15.15 -26.82
CA GLU A 590 -14.12 -15.57 -25.45
C GLU A 590 -14.62 -14.44 -24.57
N PHE A 591 -15.49 -14.79 -23.63
CA PHE A 591 -15.99 -13.89 -22.59
C PHE A 591 -15.69 -14.48 -21.23
N LYS A 592 -15.15 -13.65 -20.30
CA LYS A 592 -14.91 -13.96 -18.90
C LYS A 592 -15.50 -12.87 -18.04
N LEU A 593 -16.16 -13.25 -16.94
CA LEU A 593 -16.66 -12.36 -15.91
C LEU A 593 -16.48 -13.00 -14.54
N ASP A 594 -15.91 -12.26 -13.60
CA ASP A 594 -15.91 -12.59 -12.17
C ASP A 594 -16.30 -11.35 -11.38
N LYS A 595 -17.22 -11.49 -10.44
CA LYS A 595 -17.71 -10.42 -9.56
C LYS A 595 -17.59 -10.84 -8.10
N ALA A 596 -16.82 -10.09 -7.31
CA ALA A 596 -16.64 -10.28 -5.88
C ALA A 596 -17.56 -9.38 -5.07
N MET A 597 -18.20 -9.94 -4.06
CA MET A 597 -19.11 -9.26 -3.13
C MET A 597 -18.84 -9.76 -1.71
N SER A 598 -18.60 -8.83 -0.76
CA SER A 598 -18.29 -9.20 0.62
C SER A 598 -19.26 -8.59 1.63
N ARG A 599 -19.44 -9.31 2.72
CA ARG A 599 -20.11 -8.82 3.91
C ARG A 599 -19.34 -9.26 5.16
N GLY A 600 -18.63 -8.33 5.79
CA GLY A 600 -17.76 -8.63 6.92
C GLY A 600 -16.58 -9.53 6.51
N PRO A 601 -16.39 -10.70 7.13
CA PRO A 601 -15.33 -11.65 6.77
C PRO A 601 -15.68 -12.55 5.57
N ASP A 602 -16.92 -12.54 5.13
CA ASP A 602 -17.48 -13.45 4.14
C ASP A 602 -17.45 -12.83 2.75
N THR A 603 -17.03 -13.59 1.74
CA THR A 603 -16.99 -13.18 0.34
C THR A 603 -17.62 -14.23 -0.56
N LEU A 604 -18.40 -13.77 -1.53
CA LEU A 604 -18.95 -14.57 -2.62
C LEU A 604 -18.44 -14.02 -3.94
N ILE A 605 -17.86 -14.89 -4.78
CA ILE A 605 -17.53 -14.57 -6.17
C ILE A 605 -18.51 -15.34 -7.05
N LEU A 606 -19.17 -14.63 -7.96
CA LEU A 606 -19.94 -15.19 -9.05
C LEU A 606 -19.16 -14.97 -10.34
N GLY A 607 -18.95 -16.03 -11.10
CA GLY A 607 -18.15 -15.96 -12.30
C GLY A 607 -18.60 -16.90 -13.40
N GLY A 608 -18.07 -16.65 -14.59
CA GLY A 608 -18.30 -17.48 -15.75
C GLY A 608 -17.30 -17.24 -16.86
N ARG A 609 -17.15 -18.24 -17.72
CA ARG A 609 -16.33 -18.20 -18.92
C ARG A 609 -17.11 -18.86 -20.07
N TYR A 610 -17.11 -18.22 -21.23
CA TYR A 610 -17.74 -18.74 -22.42
C TYR A 610 -16.79 -18.51 -23.61
N GLY A 611 -16.43 -19.58 -24.31
CA GLY A 611 -15.59 -19.53 -25.50
C GLY A 611 -16.30 -20.21 -26.66
N ARG A 612 -16.15 -19.67 -27.86
CA ARG A 612 -16.75 -20.24 -29.05
C ARG A 612 -15.90 -20.03 -30.30
N THR A 613 -15.70 -21.11 -31.05
CA THR A 613 -15.18 -21.10 -32.41
C THR A 613 -16.36 -21.13 -33.37
N LEU A 614 -16.46 -20.16 -34.27
CA LEU A 614 -17.65 -19.92 -35.09
C LEU A 614 -17.68 -20.67 -36.41
N ASP A 615 -16.52 -21.12 -36.88
CA ASP A 615 -16.37 -21.71 -38.20
C ASP A 615 -15.66 -23.09 -38.06
N ASP A 616 -15.63 -23.86 -39.15
CA ASP A 616 -14.90 -25.14 -39.17
C ASP A 616 -13.39 -24.85 -39.11
N SER A 617 -12.73 -25.59 -38.24
CA SER A 617 -11.29 -25.49 -38.01
C SER A 617 -10.74 -26.76 -37.38
N ASP A 618 -9.44 -26.92 -37.43
CA ASP A 618 -8.79 -28.04 -36.75
C ASP A 618 -9.01 -27.97 -35.24
N VAL A 619 -9.51 -29.04 -34.66
CA VAL A 619 -9.91 -29.13 -33.25
C VAL A 619 -8.71 -28.90 -32.32
N VAL A 620 -7.55 -29.49 -32.64
CA VAL A 620 -6.34 -29.36 -31.79
C VAL A 620 -5.86 -27.92 -31.70
N ILE A 621 -5.94 -27.17 -32.81
CA ILE A 621 -5.41 -25.80 -32.89
C ILE A 621 -6.40 -24.80 -32.31
N SER A 622 -7.73 -25.03 -32.48
CA SER A 622 -8.79 -24.09 -32.17
C SER A 622 -9.54 -24.34 -30.85
N SER A 623 -9.12 -25.35 -30.06
CA SER A 623 -9.78 -25.67 -28.81
C SER A 623 -9.48 -24.71 -27.66
N PHE A 624 -10.51 -24.48 -26.87
CA PHE A 624 -10.41 -23.93 -25.51
C PHE A 624 -10.23 -25.05 -24.51
N LEU A 625 -9.61 -24.76 -23.36
CA LEU A 625 -9.33 -25.73 -22.31
C LEU A 625 -10.13 -25.42 -21.04
N LEU A 626 -10.62 -26.47 -20.38
CA LEU A 626 -11.27 -26.47 -19.06
C LEU A 626 -10.66 -27.57 -18.19
N GLY A 627 -10.87 -27.49 -16.90
CA GLY A 627 -10.39 -28.47 -15.91
C GLY A 627 -9.48 -27.78 -14.87
N GLY A 628 -9.41 -28.38 -13.69
CA GLY A 628 -8.62 -27.88 -12.58
C GLY A 628 -9.45 -27.20 -11.48
N ALA A 629 -8.77 -26.72 -10.47
CA ALA A 629 -9.40 -26.11 -9.30
C ALA A 629 -10.28 -24.91 -9.70
N ARG A 630 -11.57 -24.97 -9.36
CA ARG A 630 -12.58 -23.94 -9.68
C ARG A 630 -12.81 -23.69 -11.18
N GLN A 631 -12.35 -24.62 -12.03
CA GLN A 631 -12.58 -24.68 -13.47
C GLN A 631 -13.05 -26.07 -13.91
N LEU A 632 -14.05 -26.64 -13.27
CA LEU A 632 -14.48 -28.01 -13.20
C LEU A 632 -13.58 -28.86 -12.32
N SER A 633 -13.69 -28.60 -11.02
CA SER A 633 -12.94 -29.31 -9.97
C SER A 633 -13.19 -30.82 -10.04
N GLY A 634 -12.17 -31.62 -9.72
CA GLY A 634 -12.14 -33.06 -9.89
C GLY A 634 -11.34 -33.50 -11.09
N PHE A 635 -11.25 -32.69 -12.15
CA PHE A 635 -10.35 -32.92 -13.27
C PHE A 635 -8.98 -32.30 -13.01
N ARG A 636 -7.93 -32.83 -13.62
CA ARG A 636 -6.63 -32.15 -13.67
C ARG A 636 -6.75 -30.86 -14.47
N GLN A 637 -5.75 -30.00 -14.34
CA GLN A 637 -5.72 -28.73 -15.06
C GLN A 637 -5.73 -28.98 -16.58
N ASP A 638 -6.58 -28.22 -17.29
CA ASP A 638 -6.69 -28.21 -18.75
C ASP A 638 -7.03 -29.60 -19.36
N ALA A 639 -7.64 -30.51 -18.58
CA ALA A 639 -7.94 -31.86 -18.99
C ALA A 639 -9.08 -32.02 -20.02
N ILE A 640 -9.88 -30.98 -20.22
CA ILE A 640 -11.04 -31.03 -21.13
C ILE A 640 -10.82 -30.00 -22.22
N ALA A 641 -10.74 -30.39 -23.47
CA ALA A 641 -10.59 -29.54 -24.63
C ALA A 641 -11.87 -29.54 -25.48
N GLY A 642 -12.21 -28.43 -26.09
CA GLY A 642 -13.30 -28.32 -27.05
C GLY A 642 -13.28 -26.98 -27.79
N GLN A 643 -13.76 -26.98 -29.03
CA GLN A 643 -13.89 -25.75 -29.82
C GLN A 643 -14.84 -24.73 -29.17
N ASN A 644 -15.71 -25.20 -28.29
CA ASN A 644 -16.61 -24.35 -27.53
C ASN A 644 -16.60 -24.78 -26.04
N ILE A 645 -16.69 -23.80 -25.17
CA ILE A 645 -16.76 -24.00 -23.70
C ILE A 645 -17.81 -23.12 -23.07
N SER A 646 -18.40 -23.59 -21.98
CA SER A 646 -19.16 -22.76 -21.04
C SER A 646 -18.84 -23.20 -19.62
N LEU A 647 -18.62 -22.25 -18.74
CA LEU A 647 -18.39 -22.45 -17.32
C LEU A 647 -19.13 -21.38 -16.52
N MET A 648 -19.86 -21.82 -15.51
CA MET A 648 -20.42 -20.96 -14.46
C MET A 648 -19.89 -21.43 -13.12
N ARG A 649 -19.56 -20.49 -12.24
CA ARG A 649 -19.04 -20.81 -10.92
C ARG A 649 -19.54 -19.86 -9.85
N ALA A 650 -19.69 -20.39 -8.63
CA ALA A 650 -19.90 -19.64 -7.41
C ALA A 650 -18.84 -20.09 -6.40
N VAL A 651 -18.03 -19.14 -5.93
CA VAL A 651 -16.94 -19.38 -4.97
C VAL A 651 -17.24 -18.59 -3.71
N TYR A 652 -17.41 -19.29 -2.60
CA TYR A 652 -17.57 -18.66 -1.29
C TYR A 652 -16.32 -18.89 -0.45
N TYR A 653 -15.88 -17.87 0.28
CA TYR A 653 -14.85 -18.02 1.29
C TYR A 653 -15.01 -17.04 2.43
N ARG A 654 -14.46 -17.44 3.58
CA ARG A 654 -14.43 -16.67 4.81
C ARG A 654 -13.00 -16.48 5.28
N ARG A 655 -12.66 -15.24 5.63
CA ARG A 655 -11.41 -14.94 6.31
C ARG A 655 -11.48 -15.44 7.77
N LEU A 656 -10.52 -16.31 8.14
CA LEU A 656 -10.46 -16.94 9.47
C LEU A 656 -9.57 -16.16 10.44
N THR A 657 -8.54 -15.48 9.93
CA THR A 657 -7.61 -14.70 10.77
C THR A 657 -8.11 -13.28 11.00
N PRO A 658 -7.85 -12.69 12.17
CA PRO A 658 -8.10 -11.27 12.41
C PRO A 658 -7.35 -10.40 11.40
N ARG A 659 -7.86 -9.19 11.15
CA ARG A 659 -7.12 -8.21 10.33
C ARG A 659 -5.89 -7.71 11.08
N SER A 660 -4.72 -7.72 10.44
CA SER A 660 -3.50 -7.08 10.93
C SER A 660 -3.34 -5.70 10.29
N TYR A 661 -2.75 -4.76 11.02
CA TYR A 661 -2.39 -3.43 10.51
C TYR A 661 -0.95 -3.36 10.01
N LEU A 662 -0.19 -4.45 10.10
CA LEU A 662 1.16 -4.54 9.54
C LEU A 662 1.15 -5.10 8.12
N PRO A 663 2.15 -4.74 7.28
CA PRO A 663 2.31 -5.31 5.95
C PRO A 663 2.66 -6.81 5.95
N LEU A 664 2.91 -7.42 7.10
CA LEU A 664 3.10 -8.86 7.30
C LEU A 664 1.80 -9.55 7.73
N ASP A 665 0.67 -9.17 7.14
CA ASP A 665 -0.62 -9.85 7.33
C ASP A 665 -0.64 -11.08 6.41
N PHE A 666 -0.80 -12.27 6.98
CA PHE A 666 -0.95 -13.53 6.26
C PHE A 666 -2.37 -14.08 6.47
N PRO A 667 -3.36 -13.54 5.78
CA PRO A 667 -4.73 -13.97 5.98
C PRO A 667 -4.91 -15.42 5.54
N LEU A 668 -5.60 -16.18 6.40
CA LEU A 668 -6.09 -17.51 6.14
C LEU A 668 -7.56 -17.44 5.76
N TYR A 669 -7.92 -18.11 4.69
CA TYR A 669 -9.28 -18.25 4.18
C TYR A 669 -9.68 -19.73 4.14
N ALA A 670 -10.94 -20.03 4.41
CA ALA A 670 -11.56 -21.32 4.11
C ALA A 670 -12.76 -21.07 3.22
N GLY A 671 -12.96 -21.93 2.23
CA GLY A 671 -14.03 -21.72 1.26
C GLY A 671 -14.45 -22.99 0.53
N ALA A 672 -15.44 -22.82 -0.34
CA ALA A 672 -15.97 -23.83 -1.23
C ALA A 672 -16.35 -23.22 -2.58
N SER A 673 -16.37 -24.05 -3.63
CA SER A 673 -16.91 -23.67 -4.94
C SER A 673 -17.99 -24.64 -5.40
N LEU A 674 -18.90 -24.10 -6.20
CA LEU A 674 -19.84 -24.85 -7.02
C LEU A 674 -19.65 -24.43 -8.47
N GLU A 675 -19.56 -25.39 -9.36
CA GLU A 675 -19.18 -25.18 -10.74
C GLU A 675 -20.08 -25.98 -11.65
N ARG A 676 -20.40 -25.43 -12.82
CA ARG A 676 -21.12 -26.12 -13.88
C ARG A 676 -20.52 -25.70 -15.21
N GLY A 677 -20.03 -26.70 -15.97
CA GLY A 677 -19.38 -26.41 -17.25
C GLY A 677 -19.63 -27.49 -18.30
N ARG A 678 -19.23 -27.17 -19.52
CA ARG A 678 -19.37 -28.05 -20.70
C ARG A 678 -18.32 -27.66 -21.74
N ALA A 679 -17.79 -28.64 -22.47
CA ALA A 679 -16.98 -28.45 -23.66
C ALA A 679 -17.57 -29.27 -24.81
N TRP A 680 -17.57 -28.74 -26.04
CA TRP A 680 -18.10 -29.41 -27.21
C TRP A 680 -17.46 -28.95 -28.50
N ASN A 681 -17.46 -29.76 -29.56
CA ASN A 681 -16.99 -29.41 -30.87
C ASN A 681 -18.14 -28.99 -31.82
N ASN A 682 -17.80 -28.32 -32.92
CA ASN A 682 -18.78 -27.81 -33.88
C ASN A 682 -19.38 -28.94 -34.73
N ASP A 683 -18.64 -30.02 -34.97
CA ASP A 683 -19.07 -31.23 -35.71
C ASP A 683 -19.99 -32.14 -34.92
N ASN A 684 -20.19 -31.89 -33.64
CA ASN A 684 -20.90 -32.74 -32.68
C ASN A 684 -20.27 -34.13 -32.45
N GLU A 685 -19.02 -34.36 -32.88
CA GLU A 685 -18.30 -35.60 -32.58
C GLU A 685 -17.91 -35.70 -31.11
N TYR A 686 -17.73 -34.54 -30.45
CA TYR A 686 -17.46 -34.46 -29.01
C TYR A 686 -18.39 -33.50 -28.30
N ASP A 687 -18.96 -33.94 -27.20
CA ASP A 687 -19.76 -33.16 -26.27
C ASP A 687 -19.67 -33.76 -24.87
N SER A 688 -19.00 -33.08 -23.94
CA SER A 688 -18.87 -33.54 -22.56
C SER A 688 -20.21 -33.58 -21.79
N GLY A 689 -21.29 -33.01 -22.34
CA GLY A 689 -22.46 -32.69 -21.56
C GLY A 689 -22.15 -31.62 -20.46
N TYR A 690 -23.18 -31.31 -19.67
CA TYR A 690 -22.95 -30.42 -18.51
C TYR A 690 -22.45 -31.22 -17.32
N ILE A 691 -21.25 -30.87 -16.86
CA ILE A 691 -20.58 -31.44 -15.70
C ILE A 691 -20.81 -30.53 -14.52
N ASN A 692 -21.26 -31.04 -13.37
CA ASN A 692 -21.37 -30.34 -12.12
C ASN A 692 -20.20 -30.73 -11.22
N ALA A 693 -19.48 -29.72 -10.73
CA ALA A 693 -18.30 -29.90 -9.89
C ALA A 693 -18.41 -29.06 -8.61
N ALA A 694 -17.68 -29.48 -7.60
CA ALA A 694 -17.56 -28.75 -6.36
C ALA A 694 -16.16 -28.90 -5.77
N SER A 695 -15.73 -27.92 -5.00
CA SER A 695 -14.50 -28.04 -4.22
C SER A 695 -14.62 -27.39 -2.84
N ILE A 696 -13.76 -27.84 -1.92
CA ILE A 696 -13.47 -27.17 -0.66
C ILE A 696 -12.00 -26.78 -0.65
N PHE A 697 -11.65 -25.65 -0.03
CA PHE A 697 -10.28 -25.17 -0.03
C PHE A 697 -9.88 -24.40 1.21
N LEU A 698 -8.57 -24.39 1.47
CA LEU A 698 -7.88 -23.47 2.37
C LEU A 698 -6.95 -22.62 1.53
N GLY A 699 -7.01 -21.30 1.76
CA GLY A 699 -6.20 -20.31 1.05
C GLY A 699 -5.39 -19.45 2.00
N PHE A 700 -4.13 -19.23 1.68
CA PHE A 700 -3.22 -18.36 2.42
C PHE A 700 -2.72 -17.27 1.47
N ASP A 701 -2.86 -16.02 1.85
CA ASP A 701 -2.21 -14.94 1.13
C ASP A 701 -0.83 -14.70 1.72
N THR A 702 0.21 -15.17 1.01
CA THR A 702 1.61 -15.12 1.48
C THR A 702 2.44 -14.10 0.69
N PRO A 703 3.62 -13.69 1.18
CA PRO A 703 4.53 -12.86 0.41
C PRO A 703 5.02 -13.51 -0.90
N LEU A 704 5.07 -14.84 -0.94
CA LEU A 704 5.44 -15.61 -2.13
C LEU A 704 4.27 -15.82 -3.10
N GLY A 705 3.10 -15.24 -2.80
CA GLY A 705 1.87 -15.41 -3.56
C GLY A 705 0.81 -16.22 -2.82
N PRO A 706 -0.38 -16.40 -3.41
CA PRO A 706 -1.44 -17.17 -2.81
C PRO A 706 -1.08 -18.66 -2.80
N LEU A 707 -1.19 -19.27 -1.64
CA LEU A 707 -1.09 -20.73 -1.47
C LEU A 707 -2.50 -21.27 -1.27
N ASN A 708 -2.94 -22.17 -2.16
CA ASN A 708 -4.25 -22.81 -2.10
C ASN A 708 -4.07 -24.32 -2.00
N PHE A 709 -4.73 -24.90 -1.02
CA PHE A 709 -4.92 -26.35 -0.91
C PHE A 709 -6.41 -26.65 -1.08
N SER A 710 -6.77 -27.43 -2.09
CA SER A 710 -8.17 -27.73 -2.39
C SER A 710 -8.38 -29.20 -2.73
N TYR A 711 -9.58 -29.67 -2.39
CA TYR A 711 -10.10 -30.97 -2.80
C TYR A 711 -11.34 -30.75 -3.66
N GLY A 712 -11.31 -31.23 -4.87
CA GLY A 712 -12.40 -31.15 -5.86
C GLY A 712 -12.96 -32.46 -6.26
N PHE A 713 -14.24 -32.48 -6.62
CA PHE A 713 -14.96 -33.65 -7.13
C PHE A 713 -16.07 -33.20 -8.07
N ASN A 714 -16.51 -34.14 -8.94
CA ASN A 714 -17.55 -33.87 -9.92
C ASN A 714 -18.50 -35.06 -10.08
N ASP A 715 -19.57 -34.89 -10.86
CA ASP A 715 -20.58 -35.95 -11.13
C ASP A 715 -20.11 -37.00 -12.13
N ASP A 716 -18.98 -36.84 -12.81
CA ASP A 716 -18.29 -37.88 -13.60
C ASP A 716 -17.39 -38.77 -12.72
N ASN A 717 -17.58 -38.77 -11.39
CA ASN A 717 -16.78 -39.51 -10.40
C ASN A 717 -15.27 -39.21 -10.43
N GLN A 718 -14.86 -38.06 -10.96
CA GLN A 718 -13.49 -37.60 -10.88
C GLN A 718 -13.27 -36.84 -9.58
N GLN A 719 -12.09 -37.03 -8.99
CA GLN A 719 -11.69 -36.37 -7.75
C GLN A 719 -10.22 -35.99 -7.87
N ALA A 720 -9.84 -34.82 -7.38
CA ALA A 720 -8.47 -34.38 -7.37
C ALA A 720 -8.17 -33.53 -6.13
N VAL A 721 -6.93 -33.59 -5.67
CA VAL A 721 -6.38 -32.69 -4.65
C VAL A 721 -5.44 -31.72 -5.36
N TYR A 722 -5.59 -30.45 -5.11
CA TYR A 722 -4.76 -29.44 -5.72
C TYR A 722 -3.97 -28.70 -4.65
N LEU A 723 -2.68 -28.58 -4.87
CA LEU A 723 -1.81 -27.65 -4.17
C LEU A 723 -1.32 -26.62 -5.18
N ASN A 724 -1.83 -25.40 -5.09
CA ASN A 724 -1.43 -24.32 -5.98
C ASN A 724 -0.69 -23.26 -5.18
N LEU A 725 0.53 -22.98 -5.56
CA LEU A 725 1.28 -21.80 -5.12
C LEU A 725 1.33 -20.85 -6.30
N GLY A 726 0.71 -19.70 -6.13
CA GLY A 726 0.86 -18.69 -7.13
C GLY A 726 -0.26 -18.60 -8.18
N GLN A 727 -1.33 -19.35 -8.11
CA GLN A 727 -2.46 -19.26 -9.04
C GLN A 727 -3.52 -18.27 -8.53
N THR A 728 -4.02 -17.41 -9.41
CA THR A 728 -5.17 -16.52 -9.15
C THR A 728 -6.49 -17.30 -9.29
N PHE A 729 -7.55 -16.77 -8.72
CA PHE A 729 -8.91 -17.31 -8.81
C PHE A 729 -9.44 -17.28 -10.24
#